data_a68a5a0d790dfb3ee72a602b465b409f
#
_entry.id   a68a5a0d790dfb3ee72a602b465b409f
#
_cell.length_a   1.000
_cell.length_b   1.000
_cell.length_c   1.000
_cell.angle_alpha   90.00
_cell.angle_beta   90.00
_cell.angle_gamma   90.00
#
_symmetry.space_group_name_H-M   'P 1'
#
loop_
_entity.id
_entity.type
_entity.pdbx_description
1 polymer ?
#
loop_
_entity_poly.entity_id
_entity_poly.type
_entity_poly.pdbx_seq_one_letter_code
_entity_poly.pdbx_strand_id
1 'polypeptide(L)'
;MIRVEVIIPLALDGLFSYAVPEALISEAPRFSVGCRVVVPFGGKRYYTGVVFSMDKEAEISAYKEVEQILDSAPIIPEATLKQWEWMAYYYACPLGSILRDALPSGLLPESKTMLSLVEGFEAEDALPHAELLILDTLAEKGAMTTEQLERLVGRRLTRPLLHLIELGAVHTEEALQPRYRPKLARYLRLAPEYQEDEGALSTLFDGLSRAPRQVELLMAFLEALRETGQDHSGALHRSVLLEAVPKSEAQLRALIEKGILEQVLEPVSRLRAVEPSSRESSIADVEPLTHPVALYYGHTAEDKERYILGQIAATLARGGQVLYLTSSVHSVPSAAGFIQRLAEIAGANYYPYHSLIGEAVRVETYLRLSKLDSPALVVGTRSAIYVPLPRLSLVIIDEEQEYLYKQQLVAPRYHARDVALWRAHQSRAQVLLTSLTPSAEVLFHALRGKYQLLRPESFPAETASQSQQVLPTIELIDLKRLRQLREVEWGHTLTPYLLEEIRTTIARGKKVLLLQNRRGYAPYVTCDACQTRLLCPNCDVSLTYHRTRAALLCHYCGYTAALPEACPSCGAIEVTTKSGLRPALRQVGYGIERVEEELKEKHPAYEVLRIDSDTFSSQKKRMELLEQIESGSAEILLGTQLIRNQPIWEGIGLIAVVQLDAVLGVPDFRSEERAYQLLHQLRLRSRAPREDCPRYLIQTSSTEQAFIKALQVGDYDTFINEVLAEREATNFPPFTRLTHLWLRGKDERLLASAALVLSQYLKGLLPNERVTGPQIPDLARLEGYYQRQIVIRRPFQQSYREERAAFASALQQLRLSMPESKRLQIFFDVDPL
;
A
#
# COMPACT_ATOMS: atom_id res chain seq x y z
N MET A 1 40.98 6.79 7.55
CA MET A 1 39.75 6.78 6.70
C MET A 1 39.30 5.37 6.41
N ILE A 2 37.98 5.14 6.23
CA ILE A 2 37.39 3.82 5.92
C ILE A 2 36.65 3.95 4.60
N ARG A 3 36.79 2.97 3.68
CA ARG A 3 35.93 2.88 2.49
C ARG A 3 34.60 2.23 2.85
N VAL A 4 33.49 2.82 2.38
CA VAL A 4 32.15 2.26 2.52
C VAL A 4 31.46 2.13 1.17
N GLU A 5 30.71 1.05 1.00
CA GLU A 5 29.79 0.88 -0.11
C GLU A 5 28.38 1.30 0.36
N VAL A 6 27.76 2.22 -0.35
CA VAL A 6 26.51 2.87 0.05
C VAL A 6 25.40 2.58 -0.95
N ILE A 7 24.23 2.19 -0.45
CA ILE A 7 22.97 2.16 -1.23
C ILE A 7 22.40 3.57 -1.24
N ILE A 8 22.19 4.14 -2.42
CA ILE A 8 21.52 5.44 -2.59
C ILE A 8 20.08 5.20 -3.08
N PRO A 9 19.06 5.97 -2.65
CA PRO A 9 17.64 5.75 -2.99
C PRO A 9 17.30 6.14 -4.44
N LEU A 10 18.12 5.73 -5.38
CA LEU A 10 17.96 5.94 -6.81
C LEU A 10 17.81 4.61 -7.55
N ALA A 11 17.08 4.63 -8.67
CA ALA A 11 16.89 3.45 -9.52
C ALA A 11 18.12 3.23 -10.43
N LEU A 12 19.31 3.12 -9.82
CA LEU A 12 20.57 2.88 -10.47
C LEU A 12 21.16 1.55 -9.99
N ASP A 13 21.77 0.82 -10.92
CA ASP A 13 22.43 -0.45 -10.61
C ASP A 13 23.76 -0.21 -9.89
N GLY A 14 24.06 -1.08 -8.92
CA GLY A 14 25.32 -1.11 -8.19
C GLY A 14 25.27 -0.41 -6.84
N LEU A 15 26.39 -0.49 -6.15
CA LEU A 15 26.72 0.20 -4.91
C LEU A 15 27.70 1.34 -5.23
N PHE A 16 27.72 2.35 -4.39
CA PHE A 16 28.56 3.54 -4.61
C PHE A 16 29.58 3.67 -3.50
N SER A 17 30.88 3.77 -3.86
CA SER A 17 32.00 3.82 -2.92
C SER A 17 32.26 5.24 -2.46
N TYR A 18 32.43 5.40 -1.14
CA TYR A 18 32.81 6.67 -0.49
C TYR A 18 33.85 6.44 0.58
N ALA A 19 34.65 7.50 0.87
CA ALA A 19 35.56 7.55 2.00
C ALA A 19 34.86 8.19 3.22
N VAL A 20 35.05 7.62 4.40
CA VAL A 20 34.56 8.19 5.65
C VAL A 20 35.71 8.84 6.38
N PRO A 21 35.70 10.17 6.63
CA PRO A 21 36.70 10.88 7.41
C PRO A 21 36.79 10.37 8.86
N GLU A 22 38.01 10.34 9.42
CA GLU A 22 38.22 9.91 10.81
C GLU A 22 37.50 10.78 11.83
N ALA A 23 37.36 12.07 11.54
CA ALA A 23 36.60 12.98 12.39
C ALA A 23 35.18 12.53 12.60
N LEU A 24 34.45 12.14 11.52
CA LEU A 24 33.07 11.65 11.59
C LEU A 24 32.99 10.30 12.33
N ILE A 25 34.01 9.44 12.20
CA ILE A 25 34.03 8.15 12.93
C ILE A 25 34.20 8.38 14.42
N SER A 26 35.01 9.35 14.82
CA SER A 26 35.25 9.71 16.24
C SER A 26 33.97 10.23 16.90
N GLU A 27 33.12 10.94 16.15
CA GLU A 27 31.80 11.43 16.62
C GLU A 27 30.75 10.32 16.70
N ALA A 28 30.89 9.23 15.91
CA ALA A 28 29.99 8.11 15.85
C ALA A 28 30.69 6.77 16.11
N PRO A 29 31.09 6.47 17.35
CA PRO A 29 31.94 5.30 17.67
C PRO A 29 31.32 3.94 17.40
N ARG A 30 30.00 3.86 17.21
CA ARG A 30 29.26 2.64 16.83
C ARG A 30 28.87 2.62 15.35
N PHE A 31 29.48 3.48 14.54
CA PHE A 31 29.27 3.51 13.10
C PHE A 31 29.63 2.16 12.47
N SER A 32 28.71 1.60 11.72
CA SER A 32 28.83 0.28 11.10
C SER A 32 27.83 0.10 9.94
N VAL A 33 27.86 -1.06 9.32
CA VAL A 33 26.88 -1.48 8.31
C VAL A 33 25.45 -1.30 8.87
N GLY A 34 24.55 -0.72 8.04
CA GLY A 34 23.17 -0.40 8.44
C GLY A 34 22.99 1.01 9.01
N CYS A 35 24.06 1.81 9.17
CA CYS A 35 23.95 3.24 9.46
C CYS A 35 23.59 4.04 8.20
N ARG A 36 22.86 5.16 8.40
CA ARG A 36 22.60 6.11 7.32
C ARG A 36 23.69 7.15 7.25
N VAL A 37 24.03 7.51 6.03
CA VAL A 37 25.03 8.53 5.71
C VAL A 37 24.51 9.50 4.68
N VAL A 38 25.00 10.72 4.69
CA VAL A 38 24.75 11.72 3.66
C VAL A 38 25.94 11.71 2.70
N VAL A 39 25.65 11.53 1.44
CA VAL A 39 26.66 11.42 0.38
C VAL A 39 26.38 12.33 -0.80
N PRO A 40 27.41 12.95 -1.41
CA PRO A 40 27.26 13.73 -2.62
C PRO A 40 27.13 12.82 -3.85
N PHE A 41 26.13 13.07 -4.70
CA PHE A 41 25.91 12.30 -5.94
C PHE A 41 25.40 13.21 -7.08
N GLY A 42 25.87 13.01 -8.31
CA GLY A 42 25.39 13.69 -9.49
C GLY A 42 25.60 15.23 -9.47
N GLY A 43 26.76 15.70 -9.05
CA GLY A 43 27.10 17.13 -8.98
C GLY A 43 26.91 17.71 -7.57
N LYS A 44 26.01 18.68 -7.40
CA LYS A 44 25.77 19.40 -6.12
C LYS A 44 24.72 18.77 -5.21
N ARG A 45 24.11 17.63 -5.56
CA ARG A 45 23.03 17.02 -4.77
C ARG A 45 23.56 16.09 -3.70
N TYR A 46 22.91 16.10 -2.55
CA TYR A 46 23.16 15.17 -1.45
C TYR A 46 22.00 14.20 -1.29
N TYR A 47 22.32 12.96 -1.00
CA TYR A 47 21.34 11.90 -0.75
C TYR A 47 21.64 11.20 0.57
N THR A 48 20.62 10.81 1.26
CA THR A 48 20.74 9.89 2.38
C THR A 48 20.85 8.48 1.82
N GLY A 49 21.98 7.85 2.04
CA GLY A 49 22.23 6.46 1.72
C GLY A 49 22.37 5.59 2.98
N VAL A 50 22.47 4.29 2.76
CA VAL A 50 22.68 3.28 3.80
C VAL A 50 23.99 2.56 3.54
N VAL A 51 24.83 2.45 4.55
CA VAL A 51 26.08 1.69 4.48
C VAL A 51 25.76 0.21 4.33
N PHE A 52 26.20 -0.38 3.23
CA PHE A 52 25.97 -1.79 2.90
C PHE A 52 27.17 -2.67 3.27
N SER A 53 28.39 -2.19 3.02
CA SER A 53 29.62 -2.85 3.41
C SER A 53 30.71 -1.84 3.77
N MET A 54 31.72 -2.29 4.52
CA MET A 54 32.85 -1.46 4.99
C MET A 54 34.15 -2.21 4.74
N ASP A 55 35.13 -1.50 4.21
CA ASP A 55 36.48 -1.98 3.99
C ASP A 55 37.49 -1.04 4.64
N LYS A 56 38.26 -1.53 5.63
CA LYS A 56 39.20 -0.76 6.41
C LYS A 56 40.63 -0.71 5.79
N GLU A 57 40.88 -1.54 4.79
CA GLU A 57 42.19 -1.71 4.20
C GLU A 57 42.29 -1.13 2.77
N ALA A 58 41.25 -0.50 2.26
CA ALA A 58 41.20 0.00 0.88
C ALA A 58 42.07 1.27 0.67
N GLU A 59 42.72 1.40 -0.50
CA GLU A 59 43.32 2.65 -0.96
C GLU A 59 42.23 3.70 -1.23
N ILE A 60 42.32 4.87 -0.61
CA ILE A 60 41.24 5.84 -0.46
C ILE A 60 41.35 7.05 -1.38
N SER A 61 42.50 7.25 -2.03
CA SER A 61 42.87 8.50 -2.72
C SER A 61 41.96 8.97 -3.88
N ALA A 62 40.94 8.21 -4.27
CA ALA A 62 40.08 8.52 -5.42
C ALA A 62 38.55 8.63 -5.09
N TYR A 63 38.14 8.45 -3.85
CA TYR A 63 36.71 8.44 -3.49
C TYR A 63 36.23 9.79 -2.96
N LYS A 64 34.95 10.13 -3.27
CA LYS A 64 34.29 11.26 -2.62
C LYS A 64 34.05 10.93 -1.14
N GLU A 65 34.05 11.95 -0.31
CA GLU A 65 33.84 11.78 1.12
C GLU A 65 32.37 11.75 1.50
N VAL A 66 32.05 11.05 2.58
CA VAL A 66 30.78 11.12 3.29
C VAL A 66 30.69 12.48 3.97
N GLU A 67 29.61 13.19 3.75
CA GLU A 67 29.37 14.53 4.32
C GLU A 67 29.00 14.45 5.80
N GLN A 68 28.14 13.47 6.15
CA GLN A 68 27.60 13.33 7.51
C GLN A 68 27.20 11.89 7.80
N ILE A 69 27.43 11.45 9.04
CA ILE A 69 26.82 10.23 9.62
C ILE A 69 25.56 10.64 10.37
N LEU A 70 24.43 10.03 10.03
CA LEU A 70 23.12 10.38 10.62
C LEU A 70 22.78 9.56 11.87
N ASP A 71 23.39 8.40 12.02
CA ASP A 71 23.06 7.44 13.08
C ASP A 71 24.27 7.16 13.97
N SER A 72 24.10 7.28 15.28
CA SER A 72 25.13 6.89 16.26
C SER A 72 25.35 5.37 16.35
N ALA A 73 24.39 4.58 15.87
CA ALA A 73 24.40 3.12 15.79
C ALA A 73 23.48 2.67 14.65
N PRO A 74 23.69 1.46 14.07
CA PRO A 74 22.88 0.99 12.95
C PRO A 74 21.39 0.91 13.29
N ILE A 75 20.58 1.48 12.41
CA ILE A 75 19.11 1.41 12.51
C ILE A 75 18.51 0.34 11.58
N ILE A 76 19.32 -0.17 10.62
CA ILE A 76 18.93 -1.20 9.68
C ILE A 76 19.72 -2.46 10.03
N PRO A 77 19.05 -3.51 10.56
CA PRO A 77 19.71 -4.77 10.88
C PRO A 77 20.31 -5.45 9.64
N GLU A 78 21.39 -6.19 9.81
CA GLU A 78 22.02 -6.94 8.73
C GLU A 78 21.08 -7.93 8.04
N ALA A 79 20.18 -8.57 8.81
CA ALA A 79 19.14 -9.44 8.25
C ALA A 79 18.22 -8.71 7.27
N THR A 80 17.94 -7.43 7.52
CA THR A 80 17.14 -6.58 6.61
C THR A 80 17.92 -6.25 5.33
N LEU A 81 19.22 -5.97 5.44
CA LEU A 81 20.07 -5.75 4.26
C LEU A 81 20.15 -7.01 3.38
N LYS A 82 20.30 -8.20 3.98
CA LYS A 82 20.24 -9.48 3.27
C LYS A 82 18.88 -9.72 2.57
N GLN A 83 17.78 -9.30 3.21
CA GLN A 83 16.46 -9.32 2.58
C GLN A 83 16.42 -8.41 1.34
N TRP A 84 16.97 -7.19 1.43
CA TRP A 84 17.00 -6.27 0.30
C TRP A 84 17.88 -6.78 -0.84
N GLU A 85 19.04 -7.35 -0.53
CA GLU A 85 19.92 -7.98 -1.50
C GLU A 85 19.23 -9.13 -2.25
N TRP A 86 18.55 -10.03 -1.51
CA TRP A 86 17.77 -11.09 -2.12
C TRP A 86 16.64 -10.54 -2.98
N MET A 87 15.92 -9.52 -2.50
CA MET A 87 14.84 -8.90 -3.28
C MET A 87 15.36 -8.26 -4.57
N ALA A 88 16.50 -7.56 -4.52
CA ALA A 88 17.14 -6.97 -5.70
C ALA A 88 17.52 -8.05 -6.72
N TYR A 89 18.08 -9.14 -6.22
CA TYR A 89 18.42 -10.30 -7.05
C TYR A 89 17.19 -10.96 -7.66
N TYR A 90 16.19 -11.30 -6.83
CA TYR A 90 15.02 -12.05 -7.25
C TYR A 90 14.10 -11.25 -8.17
N TYR A 91 13.78 -10.01 -7.81
CA TYR A 91 12.89 -9.15 -8.60
C TYR A 91 13.62 -8.33 -9.68
N ALA A 92 14.88 -8.59 -9.89
CA ALA A 92 15.69 -7.96 -10.94
C ALA A 92 15.60 -6.42 -10.93
N CYS A 93 15.78 -5.81 -9.77
CA CYS A 93 15.69 -4.36 -9.60
C CYS A 93 16.86 -3.80 -8.78
N PRO A 94 17.21 -2.50 -8.94
CA PRO A 94 18.26 -1.86 -8.17
C PRO A 94 17.97 -1.82 -6.67
N LEU A 95 19.01 -1.99 -5.84
CA LEU A 95 18.92 -1.87 -4.37
C LEU A 95 18.37 -0.51 -3.92
N GLY A 96 18.71 0.58 -4.63
CA GLY A 96 18.21 1.91 -4.34
C GLY A 96 16.69 2.03 -4.47
N SER A 97 16.07 1.26 -5.37
CA SER A 97 14.62 1.18 -5.50
C SER A 97 13.99 0.51 -4.26
N ILE A 98 14.65 -0.51 -3.72
CA ILE A 98 14.21 -1.20 -2.50
C ILE A 98 14.37 -0.29 -1.28
N LEU A 99 15.50 0.38 -1.14
CA LEU A 99 15.76 1.34 -0.06
C LEU A 99 14.66 2.40 0.02
N ARG A 100 14.25 2.95 -1.13
CA ARG A 100 13.20 3.97 -1.21
C ARG A 100 11.81 3.44 -0.82
N ASP A 101 11.51 2.18 -1.11
CA ASP A 101 10.23 1.55 -0.78
C ASP A 101 10.20 1.03 0.68
N ALA A 102 11.35 0.56 1.17
CA ALA A 102 11.48 -0.09 2.47
C ALA A 102 11.51 0.87 3.66
N LEU A 103 12.18 2.01 3.53
CA LEU A 103 12.27 2.96 4.62
C LEU A 103 11.16 4.02 4.56
N PRO A 104 10.58 4.38 5.73
CA PRO A 104 9.76 5.57 5.82
C PRO A 104 10.49 6.80 5.26
N SER A 105 9.78 7.63 4.50
CA SER A 105 10.39 8.80 3.83
C SER A 105 11.01 9.79 4.83
N GLY A 106 10.51 9.81 6.07
CA GLY A 106 11.08 10.59 7.17
C GLY A 106 12.51 10.17 7.57
N LEU A 107 12.91 8.94 7.26
CA LEU A 107 14.28 8.43 7.48
C LEU A 107 15.21 8.67 6.29
N LEU A 108 14.69 9.16 5.16
CA LEU A 108 15.44 9.46 3.94
C LEU A 108 15.37 10.96 3.61
N PRO A 109 15.97 11.86 4.42
CA PRO A 109 16.07 13.26 4.06
C PRO A 109 16.82 13.39 2.72
N GLU A 110 16.26 14.21 1.83
CA GLU A 110 16.88 14.54 0.54
C GLU A 110 17.29 16.00 0.55
N SER A 111 18.35 16.34 -0.18
CA SER A 111 18.70 17.73 -0.40
C SER A 111 17.61 18.40 -1.22
N LYS A 112 17.22 19.59 -0.80
CA LYS A 112 16.33 20.47 -1.56
C LYS A 112 17.07 21.75 -1.86
N THR A 113 16.85 22.23 -3.07
CA THR A 113 17.35 23.54 -3.48
C THR A 113 16.60 24.59 -2.68
N MET A 114 17.30 25.26 -1.78
CA MET A 114 16.85 26.45 -1.06
C MET A 114 17.13 27.66 -1.91
N LEU A 115 16.17 28.52 -2.00
CA LEU A 115 16.22 29.82 -2.69
C LEU A 115 16.31 30.90 -1.64
N SER A 116 17.32 31.75 -1.73
CA SER A 116 17.47 32.92 -0.88
C SER A 116 17.72 34.18 -1.72
N LEU A 117 17.24 35.31 -1.23
CA LEU A 117 17.53 36.60 -1.83
C LEU A 117 19.01 36.94 -1.63
N VAL A 118 19.66 37.48 -2.65
CA VAL A 118 21.02 38.02 -2.53
C VAL A 118 20.92 39.44 -1.95
N GLU A 119 21.57 39.65 -0.80
CA GLU A 119 21.54 40.96 -0.13
C GLU A 119 22.23 42.03 -1.01
N GLY A 120 21.54 43.14 -1.16
CA GLY A 120 22.08 44.29 -1.95
C GLY A 120 21.89 44.13 -3.46
N PHE A 121 21.11 43.23 -3.95
CA PHE A 121 20.77 43.12 -5.37
C PHE A 121 19.90 44.33 -5.81
N GLU A 122 20.36 45.08 -6.80
CA GLU A 122 19.62 46.13 -7.50
C GLU A 122 19.49 45.72 -8.97
N ALA A 123 18.24 45.73 -9.48
CA ALA A 123 17.99 45.38 -10.86
C ALA A 123 18.35 46.56 -11.77
N GLU A 124 19.12 46.34 -12.83
CA GLU A 124 19.45 47.35 -13.83
C GLU A 124 18.24 47.71 -14.71
N ASP A 125 17.33 46.78 -14.94
CA ASP A 125 16.12 46.93 -15.72
C ASP A 125 14.85 46.61 -14.90
N ALA A 126 13.67 47.07 -15.39
CA ALA A 126 12.39 46.79 -14.77
C ALA A 126 12.04 45.30 -14.87
N LEU A 127 11.95 44.61 -13.72
CA LEU A 127 11.61 43.20 -13.64
C LEU A 127 10.12 42.93 -13.90
N PRO A 128 9.79 41.82 -14.58
CA PRO A 128 8.39 41.39 -14.74
C PRO A 128 7.71 41.14 -13.39
N HIS A 129 6.39 41.42 -13.31
CA HIS A 129 5.61 41.29 -12.08
C HIS A 129 5.76 39.91 -11.38
N ALA A 130 5.96 38.80 -12.16
CA ALA A 130 6.21 37.47 -11.61
C ALA A 130 7.53 37.38 -10.85
N GLU A 131 8.55 38.07 -11.29
CA GLU A 131 9.88 38.10 -10.70
C GLU A 131 9.91 38.98 -9.46
N LEU A 132 9.27 40.14 -9.50
CA LEU A 132 9.09 40.97 -8.31
C LEU A 132 8.37 40.22 -7.21
N LEU A 133 7.32 39.47 -7.52
CA LEU A 133 6.56 38.68 -6.54
C LEU A 133 7.43 37.59 -5.90
N ILE A 134 8.36 36.99 -6.66
CA ILE A 134 9.35 36.03 -6.12
C ILE A 134 10.28 36.73 -5.14
N LEU A 135 10.86 37.88 -5.53
CA LEU A 135 11.80 38.61 -4.68
C LEU A 135 11.13 39.10 -3.41
N ASP A 136 9.92 39.67 -3.50
CA ASP A 136 9.13 40.11 -2.35
C ASP A 136 8.82 38.95 -1.40
N THR A 137 8.44 37.77 -1.94
CA THR A 137 8.14 36.58 -1.12
C THR A 137 9.38 36.10 -0.40
N LEU A 138 10.55 36.10 -1.07
CA LEU A 138 11.82 35.69 -0.47
C LEU A 138 12.33 36.73 0.55
N ALA A 139 12.11 38.03 0.31
CA ALA A 139 12.46 39.08 1.26
C ALA A 139 11.61 39.01 2.54
N GLU A 140 10.28 38.77 2.41
CA GLU A 140 9.35 38.74 3.54
C GLU A 140 9.50 37.46 4.37
N LYS A 141 9.64 36.31 3.72
CA LYS A 141 9.55 35.00 4.35
C LYS A 141 10.90 34.27 4.49
N GLY A 142 11.97 34.83 3.96
CA GLY A 142 13.32 34.26 4.01
C GLY A 142 13.52 33.09 3.05
N ALA A 143 14.62 32.36 3.24
CA ALA A 143 14.98 31.23 2.38
C ALA A 143 13.94 30.11 2.39
N MET A 144 13.55 29.63 1.20
CA MET A 144 12.56 28.58 1.05
C MET A 144 12.80 27.70 -0.18
N THR A 145 12.13 26.53 -0.24
CA THR A 145 12.22 25.65 -1.40
C THR A 145 11.39 26.16 -2.58
N THR A 146 11.75 25.74 -3.81
CA THR A 146 10.97 26.03 -5.02
C THR A 146 9.49 25.63 -4.87
N GLU A 147 9.21 24.46 -4.27
CA GLU A 147 7.85 23.97 -4.03
C GLU A 147 7.06 24.86 -3.05
N GLN A 148 7.73 25.38 -2.02
CA GLN A 148 7.12 26.29 -1.05
C GLN A 148 6.80 27.63 -1.72
N LEU A 149 7.74 28.14 -2.52
CA LEU A 149 7.57 29.37 -3.26
C LEU A 149 6.42 29.27 -4.28
N GLU A 150 6.37 28.22 -5.10
CA GLU A 150 5.29 27.97 -6.06
C GLU A 150 3.91 27.84 -5.39
N ARG A 151 3.86 27.23 -4.19
CA ARG A 151 2.62 27.14 -3.41
C ARG A 151 2.13 28.49 -2.89
N LEU A 152 3.05 29.34 -2.44
CA LEU A 152 2.70 30.67 -1.95
C LEU A 152 2.26 31.60 -3.09
N VAL A 153 2.95 31.54 -4.22
CA VAL A 153 2.67 32.37 -5.40
C VAL A 153 1.49 31.83 -6.24
N GLY A 154 1.09 30.56 -6.03
CA GLY A 154 -0.09 29.95 -6.68
C GLY A 154 0.09 29.58 -8.15
N ARG A 155 1.30 29.53 -8.67
CA ARG A 155 1.63 29.18 -10.06
C ARG A 155 3.04 28.61 -10.21
N ARG A 156 3.31 27.94 -11.35
CA ARG A 156 4.66 27.48 -11.71
C ARG A 156 5.55 28.65 -12.07
N LEU A 157 6.74 28.68 -11.48
CA LEU A 157 7.68 29.81 -11.55
C LEU A 157 9.00 29.47 -12.26
N THR A 158 9.10 28.35 -12.98
CA THR A 158 10.36 27.84 -13.51
C THR A 158 11.14 28.86 -14.35
N ARG A 159 10.49 29.54 -15.30
CA ARG A 159 11.16 30.54 -16.14
C ARG A 159 11.56 31.83 -15.39
N PRO A 160 10.66 32.49 -14.65
CA PRO A 160 11.00 33.66 -13.85
C PRO A 160 12.11 33.38 -12.84
N LEU A 161 12.09 32.19 -12.20
CA LEU A 161 13.09 31.80 -11.23
C LEU A 161 14.46 31.59 -11.86
N LEU A 162 14.56 30.93 -13.03
CA LEU A 162 15.80 30.74 -13.75
C LEU A 162 16.40 32.09 -14.17
N HIS A 163 15.60 33.03 -14.65
CA HIS A 163 16.05 34.37 -15.00
C HIS A 163 16.59 35.14 -13.79
N LEU A 164 15.93 35.08 -12.64
CA LEU A 164 16.43 35.71 -11.40
C LEU A 164 17.74 35.08 -10.89
N ILE A 165 17.92 33.76 -11.10
CA ILE A 165 19.19 33.07 -10.77
C ILE A 165 20.30 33.51 -11.73
N GLU A 166 20.00 33.64 -13.03
CA GLU A 166 20.94 34.13 -14.05
C GLU A 166 21.37 35.58 -13.79
N LEU A 167 20.43 36.44 -13.33
CA LEU A 167 20.70 37.79 -12.92
C LEU A 167 21.46 37.91 -11.59
N GLY A 168 21.62 36.81 -10.85
CA GLY A 168 22.28 36.83 -9.55
C GLY A 168 21.42 37.42 -8.42
N ALA A 169 20.13 37.62 -8.63
CA ALA A 169 19.18 38.09 -7.63
C ALA A 169 18.79 37.04 -6.60
N VAL A 170 18.78 35.78 -7.01
CA VAL A 170 18.44 34.63 -6.18
C VAL A 170 19.63 33.69 -6.10
N HIS A 171 20.06 33.44 -4.89
CA HIS A 171 21.06 32.41 -4.58
C HIS A 171 20.41 31.05 -4.38
N THR A 172 21.04 29.98 -4.88
CA THR A 172 20.57 28.61 -4.72
C THR A 172 21.56 27.82 -3.91
N GLU A 173 21.10 27.25 -2.80
CA GLU A 173 21.88 26.36 -1.94
C GLU A 173 21.16 25.04 -1.76
N GLU A 174 21.90 23.92 -1.82
CA GLU A 174 21.37 22.60 -1.52
C GLU A 174 21.44 22.35 0.00
N ALA A 175 20.27 22.28 0.64
CA ALA A 175 20.18 22.02 2.06
C ALA A 175 19.41 20.73 2.35
N LEU A 176 19.92 19.92 3.27
CA LEU A 176 19.23 18.77 3.80
C LEU A 176 18.12 19.20 4.76
N GLN A 177 16.88 18.90 4.41
CA GLN A 177 15.74 19.14 5.30
C GLN A 177 15.36 17.86 6.02
N PRO A 178 15.43 17.80 7.36
CA PRO A 178 14.92 16.66 8.12
C PRO A 178 13.40 16.60 7.96
N ARG A 179 12.88 15.53 7.35
CA ARG A 179 11.43 15.28 7.19
C ARG A 179 10.77 14.80 8.48
N TYR A 180 11.56 14.29 9.44
CA TYR A 180 11.10 13.84 10.72
C TYR A 180 11.75 14.65 11.84
N ARG A 181 10.91 15.12 12.78
CA ARG A 181 11.35 15.71 14.05
C ARG A 181 10.65 14.98 15.18
N PRO A 182 11.38 14.54 16.23
CA PRO A 182 10.75 13.99 17.43
C PRO A 182 9.74 14.97 18.01
N LYS A 183 8.64 14.46 18.51
CA LYS A 183 7.75 15.29 19.32
C LYS A 183 8.44 15.51 20.67
N LEU A 184 8.74 16.75 20.98
CA LEU A 184 9.32 17.10 22.26
C LEU A 184 8.19 17.54 23.22
N ALA A 185 8.28 17.08 24.45
CA ALA A 185 7.43 17.59 25.55
C ALA A 185 8.29 18.12 26.67
N ARG A 186 7.69 18.94 27.52
CA ARG A 186 8.37 19.56 28.66
C ARG A 186 8.28 18.60 29.82
N TYR A 187 9.42 18.14 30.27
CA TYR A 187 9.60 17.37 31.49
C TYR A 187 10.24 18.21 32.54
N LEU A 188 10.02 17.85 33.78
CA LEU A 188 10.59 18.45 34.95
C LEU A 188 11.52 17.44 35.61
N ARG A 189 12.69 17.87 36.00
CA ARG A 189 13.69 17.07 36.73
C ARG A 189 14.20 17.87 37.90
N LEU A 190 14.59 17.21 38.99
CA LEU A 190 15.33 17.88 40.04
C LEU A 190 16.68 18.37 39.50
N ALA A 191 17.14 19.52 39.98
CA ALA A 191 18.50 19.96 39.69
C ALA A 191 19.52 18.95 40.21
N PRO A 192 20.67 18.76 39.53
CA PRO A 192 21.64 17.71 39.85
C PRO A 192 22.04 17.64 41.32
N GLU A 193 22.13 18.78 41.98
CA GLU A 193 22.53 18.91 43.40
C GLU A 193 21.52 18.25 44.38
N TYR A 194 20.26 18.04 43.96
CA TYR A 194 19.20 17.40 44.76
C TYR A 194 18.88 15.97 44.34
N GLN A 195 19.56 15.43 43.34
CA GLN A 195 19.28 14.09 42.80
C GLN A 195 19.95 12.99 43.64
N GLU A 196 21.15 13.21 44.14
CA GLU A 196 21.98 12.18 44.79
C GLU A 196 22.13 12.40 46.29
N ASP A 197 21.84 13.63 46.85
CA ASP A 197 22.05 13.98 48.27
C ASP A 197 20.73 14.17 49.01
N GLU A 198 20.33 13.17 49.80
CA GLU A 198 19.15 13.25 50.67
C GLU A 198 19.27 14.37 51.70
N GLY A 199 20.48 14.74 52.12
CA GLY A 199 20.74 15.85 53.06
C GLY A 199 20.46 17.21 52.43
N ALA A 200 20.81 17.36 51.13
CA ALA A 200 20.49 18.56 50.36
C ALA A 200 18.98 18.71 50.14
N LEU A 201 18.25 17.61 49.93
CA LEU A 201 16.79 17.59 49.82
C LEU A 201 16.13 18.00 51.15
N SER A 202 16.60 17.51 52.31
CA SER A 202 16.08 17.90 53.63
C SER A 202 16.28 19.39 53.86
N THR A 203 17.46 19.93 53.62
CA THR A 203 17.79 21.34 53.72
C THR A 203 16.93 22.23 52.81
N LEU A 204 16.62 21.73 51.63
CA LEU A 204 15.74 22.41 50.65
C LEU A 204 14.33 22.56 51.22
N PHE A 205 13.75 21.52 51.81
CA PHE A 205 12.41 21.59 52.45
C PHE A 205 12.39 22.58 53.59
N ASP A 206 13.44 22.65 54.44
CA ASP A 206 13.58 23.63 55.50
C ASP A 206 13.62 25.07 54.94
N GLY A 207 14.34 25.28 53.86
CA GLY A 207 14.41 26.56 53.14
C GLY A 207 13.10 27.00 52.50
N LEU A 208 12.22 26.07 52.16
CA LEU A 208 10.89 26.32 51.60
C LEU A 208 9.79 26.43 52.66
N SER A 209 10.07 26.35 53.95
CA SER A 209 9.08 26.33 55.03
C SER A 209 8.10 27.53 55.02
N ARG A 210 8.52 28.68 54.46
CA ARG A 210 7.66 29.87 54.29
C ARG A 210 6.86 29.90 53.01
N ALA A 211 6.97 28.87 52.15
CA ALA A 211 6.28 28.75 50.86
C ALA A 211 5.50 27.42 50.76
N PRO A 212 4.46 27.20 51.54
CA PRO A 212 3.80 25.90 51.71
C PRO A 212 3.29 25.31 50.40
N ARG A 213 2.82 26.12 49.43
CA ARG A 213 2.38 25.64 48.13
C ARG A 213 3.53 25.17 47.19
N GLN A 214 4.76 25.70 47.38
CA GLN A 214 5.95 25.20 46.68
C GLN A 214 6.38 23.87 47.26
N VAL A 215 6.27 23.70 48.58
CA VAL A 215 6.50 22.43 49.28
C VAL A 215 5.51 21.36 48.80
N GLU A 216 4.21 21.69 48.74
CA GLU A 216 3.15 20.81 48.27
C GLU A 216 3.44 20.33 46.83
N LEU A 217 3.83 21.25 45.92
CA LEU A 217 4.15 20.94 44.55
C LEU A 217 5.42 20.06 44.43
N LEU A 218 6.45 20.32 45.22
CA LEU A 218 7.66 19.52 45.24
C LEU A 218 7.42 18.12 45.82
N MET A 219 6.59 17.99 46.85
CA MET A 219 6.17 16.70 47.41
C MET A 219 5.39 15.88 46.36
N ALA A 220 4.41 16.50 45.67
CA ALA A 220 3.65 15.86 44.62
C ALA A 220 4.55 15.42 43.47
N PHE A 221 5.60 16.19 43.13
CA PHE A 221 6.59 15.81 42.14
C PHE A 221 7.37 14.55 42.57
N LEU A 222 7.86 14.49 43.79
CA LEU A 222 8.60 13.33 44.30
C LEU A 222 7.72 12.10 44.45
N GLU A 223 6.47 12.27 44.85
CA GLU A 223 5.48 11.19 44.95
C GLU A 223 5.16 10.60 43.57
N ALA A 224 4.92 11.46 42.57
CA ALA A 224 4.69 11.03 41.19
C ALA A 224 5.90 10.33 40.58
N LEU A 225 7.14 10.74 40.89
CA LEU A 225 8.35 9.99 40.47
C LEU A 225 8.37 8.59 41.11
N ARG A 226 8.05 8.49 42.40
CA ARG A 226 8.01 7.22 43.11
C ARG A 226 6.93 6.27 42.59
N GLU A 227 5.74 6.80 42.28
CA GLU A 227 4.64 6.03 41.68
C GLU A 227 5.01 5.49 40.27
N THR A 228 5.81 6.23 39.53
CA THR A 228 6.33 5.79 38.23
C THR A 228 7.57 4.88 38.33
N GLY A 229 8.00 4.52 39.55
CA GLY A 229 9.16 3.67 39.80
C GLY A 229 10.49 4.33 39.45
N GLN A 230 10.55 5.66 39.37
CA GLN A 230 11.77 6.42 39.09
C GLN A 230 12.38 6.93 40.41
N ASP A 231 13.70 7.04 40.41
CA ASP A 231 14.44 7.70 41.49
C ASP A 231 14.43 9.25 41.35
N HIS A 232 15.15 9.95 42.20
CA HIS A 232 15.22 11.41 42.19
C HIS A 232 15.90 11.99 40.91
N SER A 233 16.62 11.19 40.16
CA SER A 233 17.18 11.57 38.85
C SER A 233 16.17 11.50 37.69
N GLY A 234 14.99 10.97 37.96
CA GLY A 234 13.91 10.80 36.98
C GLY A 234 13.32 12.12 36.51
N ALA A 235 12.58 12.04 35.40
CA ALA A 235 11.91 13.16 34.78
C ALA A 235 10.39 12.93 34.71
N LEU A 236 9.60 13.91 35.17
CA LEU A 236 8.16 13.86 35.17
C LEU A 236 7.58 14.79 34.13
N HIS A 237 6.61 14.30 33.34
CA HIS A 237 5.92 15.14 32.36
C HIS A 237 5.17 16.30 33.05
N ARG A 238 5.38 17.52 32.57
CA ARG A 238 4.84 18.74 33.22
C ARG A 238 3.33 18.70 33.47
N SER A 239 2.56 18.10 32.55
CA SER A 239 1.08 18.02 32.72
C SER A 239 0.69 17.15 33.88
N VAL A 240 1.39 16.05 34.17
CA VAL A 240 1.10 15.15 35.28
C VAL A 240 1.18 15.91 36.62
N LEU A 241 2.23 16.71 36.79
CA LEU A 241 2.38 17.51 38.00
C LEU A 241 1.30 18.60 38.13
N LEU A 242 0.93 19.26 37.03
CA LEU A 242 -0.11 20.29 37.05
C LEU A 242 -1.54 19.72 37.16
N GLU A 243 -1.76 18.47 36.82
CA GLU A 243 -2.99 17.72 37.06
C GLU A 243 -3.10 17.28 38.53
N ALA A 244 -1.98 16.82 39.10
CA ALA A 244 -1.91 16.44 40.52
C ALA A 244 -2.13 17.65 41.46
N VAL A 245 -1.57 18.81 41.10
CA VAL A 245 -1.73 20.05 41.89
C VAL A 245 -2.28 21.17 41.00
N PRO A 246 -3.61 21.30 40.88
CA PRO A 246 -4.23 22.29 39.99
C PRO A 246 -3.91 23.74 40.40
N LYS A 247 -3.79 24.63 39.39
CA LYS A 247 -3.49 26.07 39.56
C LYS A 247 -2.13 26.38 40.23
N SER A 248 -1.14 25.50 40.07
CA SER A 248 0.21 25.63 40.65
C SER A 248 1.27 26.18 39.67
N GLU A 249 0.88 26.73 38.52
CA GLU A 249 1.81 27.18 37.47
C GLU A 249 2.79 28.28 37.92
N ALA A 250 2.33 29.19 38.78
CA ALA A 250 3.18 30.23 39.34
C ALA A 250 4.23 29.67 40.32
N GLN A 251 3.84 28.66 41.12
CA GLN A 251 4.72 27.94 42.04
C GLN A 251 5.76 27.10 41.25
N LEU A 252 5.35 26.48 40.19
CA LEU A 252 6.26 25.74 39.30
C LEU A 252 7.32 26.67 38.69
N ARG A 253 6.91 27.83 38.18
CA ARG A 253 7.88 28.84 37.68
C ARG A 253 8.86 29.26 38.79
N ALA A 254 8.37 29.53 39.97
CA ALA A 254 9.22 29.91 41.10
C ALA A 254 10.22 28.81 41.50
N LEU A 255 9.85 27.52 41.43
CA LEU A 255 10.78 26.41 41.62
C LEU A 255 11.83 26.28 40.53
N ILE A 256 11.45 26.58 39.30
CA ILE A 256 12.39 26.62 38.16
C ILE A 256 13.33 27.82 38.24
N GLU A 257 12.83 29.02 38.58
CA GLU A 257 13.63 30.22 38.75
C GLU A 257 14.62 30.11 39.91
N LYS A 258 14.26 29.35 40.95
CA LYS A 258 15.14 29.04 42.10
C LYS A 258 16.18 27.94 41.76
N GLY A 259 16.16 27.36 40.59
CA GLY A 259 17.04 26.27 40.22
C GLY A 259 16.78 24.95 40.95
N ILE A 260 15.58 24.75 41.54
CA ILE A 260 15.21 23.52 42.26
C ILE A 260 14.71 22.46 41.28
N LEU A 261 13.90 22.89 40.31
CA LEU A 261 13.45 22.07 39.18
C LEU A 261 14.01 22.60 37.86
N GLU A 262 14.47 21.73 37.02
CA GLU A 262 14.89 22.03 35.67
C GLU A 262 13.82 21.59 34.65
N GLN A 263 13.52 22.46 33.69
CA GLN A 263 12.65 22.09 32.59
C GLN A 263 13.48 21.57 31.42
N VAL A 264 13.36 20.29 31.13
CA VAL A 264 14.03 19.61 30.01
C VAL A 264 13.04 19.28 28.91
N LEU A 265 13.51 19.30 27.66
CA LEU A 265 12.71 18.86 26.52
C LEU A 265 13.09 17.42 26.19
N GLU A 266 12.17 16.52 26.39
CA GLU A 266 12.39 15.10 26.07
C GLU A 266 11.49 14.62 24.94
N PRO A 267 11.97 13.66 24.13
CA PRO A 267 11.15 13.07 23.06
C PRO A 267 10.00 12.26 23.65
N VAL A 268 8.79 12.56 23.20
CA VAL A 268 7.58 11.81 23.59
C VAL A 268 7.12 10.95 22.41
N SER A 269 6.85 9.69 22.70
CA SER A 269 6.32 8.77 21.71
C SER A 269 4.92 9.19 21.25
N ARG A 270 4.70 9.16 19.92
CA ARG A 270 3.37 9.29 19.30
C ARG A 270 2.62 7.97 19.26
N LEU A 271 3.27 6.88 19.68
CA LEU A 271 2.65 5.56 19.74
C LEU A 271 1.65 5.53 20.89
N ARG A 272 0.40 5.19 20.58
CA ARG A 272 -0.64 5.03 21.59
C ARG A 272 -0.52 3.61 22.17
N ALA A 273 -0.38 3.51 23.48
CA ALA A 273 -0.54 2.26 24.18
C ALA A 273 -2.02 1.83 24.09
N VAL A 274 -2.26 0.57 23.77
CA VAL A 274 -3.58 -0.05 23.89
C VAL A 274 -3.61 -0.72 25.25
N GLU A 275 -4.59 -0.37 26.08
CA GLU A 275 -4.78 -1.05 27.36
C GLU A 275 -5.28 -2.48 27.09
N PRO A 276 -4.68 -3.50 27.70
CA PRO A 276 -5.16 -4.86 27.60
C PRO A 276 -6.57 -4.92 28.22
N SER A 277 -7.53 -5.48 27.51
CA SER A 277 -8.85 -5.70 28.06
C SER A 277 -8.77 -6.79 29.14
N SER A 278 -9.42 -6.56 30.28
CA SER A 278 -9.52 -7.53 31.37
C SER A 278 -10.43 -8.74 31.05
N ARG A 279 -10.96 -8.82 29.84
CA ARG A 279 -11.67 -9.99 29.37
C ARG A 279 -10.65 -11.07 29.03
N GLU A 280 -10.48 -12.03 29.93
CA GLU A 280 -10.01 -13.36 29.58
C GLU A 280 -10.94 -13.94 28.48
N SER A 281 -10.70 -13.53 27.23
CA SER A 281 -11.22 -14.31 26.12
C SER A 281 -10.56 -15.67 26.24
N SER A 282 -11.35 -16.71 26.47
CA SER A 282 -10.88 -18.09 26.41
C SER A 282 -10.25 -18.30 25.03
N ILE A 283 -8.92 -18.04 24.97
CA ILE A 283 -8.14 -18.30 23.76
C ILE A 283 -8.11 -19.80 23.68
N ALA A 284 -8.84 -20.37 22.75
CA ALA A 284 -8.88 -21.80 22.54
C ALA A 284 -7.45 -22.30 22.33
N ASP A 285 -7.06 -23.38 23.00
CA ASP A 285 -5.85 -24.11 22.67
C ASP A 285 -5.90 -24.49 21.17
N VAL A 286 -5.07 -23.83 20.39
CA VAL A 286 -4.98 -24.08 18.96
C VAL A 286 -3.86 -25.04 18.66
N GLU A 287 -4.10 -25.97 17.76
CA GLU A 287 -3.09 -26.91 17.31
C GLU A 287 -1.86 -26.14 16.79
N PRO A 288 -0.66 -26.47 17.29
CA PRO A 288 0.56 -25.79 16.88
C PRO A 288 0.91 -26.11 15.44
N LEU A 289 1.54 -25.15 14.74
CA LEU A 289 2.08 -25.37 13.41
C LEU A 289 3.24 -26.36 13.48
N THR A 290 3.16 -27.44 12.71
CA THR A 290 4.17 -28.51 12.67
C THR A 290 5.19 -28.34 11.54
N HIS A 291 4.86 -27.53 10.53
CA HIS A 291 5.72 -27.23 9.39
C HIS A 291 6.16 -25.75 9.39
N PRO A 292 7.26 -25.42 8.70
CA PRO A 292 7.67 -24.03 8.54
C PRO A 292 6.63 -23.16 7.84
N VAL A 293 5.83 -23.74 6.93
CA VAL A 293 4.75 -23.06 6.23
C VAL A 293 3.49 -23.91 6.33
N ALA A 294 2.40 -23.27 6.73
CA ALA A 294 1.08 -23.88 6.79
C ALA A 294 0.05 -23.05 5.99
N LEU A 295 -0.88 -23.75 5.36
CA LEU A 295 -2.08 -23.16 4.75
C LEU A 295 -3.29 -23.52 5.61
N TYR A 296 -3.92 -22.53 6.21
CA TYR A 296 -5.25 -22.67 6.79
C TYR A 296 -6.30 -22.43 5.72
N TYR A 297 -6.95 -23.50 5.30
CA TYR A 297 -8.04 -23.47 4.34
C TYR A 297 -9.36 -23.70 5.09
N GLY A 298 -10.00 -22.58 5.49
CA GLY A 298 -11.18 -22.57 6.34
C GLY A 298 -12.49 -22.57 5.56
N HIS A 299 -13.59 -22.84 6.29
CA HIS A 299 -14.94 -22.76 5.74
C HIS A 299 -15.70 -21.49 6.19
N THR A 300 -15.28 -20.89 7.31
CA THR A 300 -15.90 -19.69 7.86
C THR A 300 -14.84 -18.62 8.21
N ALA A 301 -15.27 -17.37 8.18
CA ALA A 301 -14.40 -16.27 8.59
C ALA A 301 -14.11 -16.33 10.10
N GLU A 302 -15.12 -16.69 10.90
CA GLU A 302 -15.04 -16.75 12.36
C GLU A 302 -14.03 -17.80 12.83
N ASP A 303 -14.04 -18.99 12.22
CA ASP A 303 -13.10 -20.07 12.58
C ASP A 303 -11.67 -19.68 12.18
N LYS A 304 -11.51 -19.08 11.00
CA LYS A 304 -10.24 -18.55 10.55
C LYS A 304 -9.68 -17.50 11.53
N GLU A 305 -10.51 -16.51 11.91
CA GLU A 305 -10.13 -15.47 12.86
C GLU A 305 -9.76 -16.04 14.24
N ARG A 306 -10.54 -17.00 14.76
CA ARG A 306 -10.27 -17.67 16.03
C ARG A 306 -8.92 -18.39 15.98
N TYR A 307 -8.67 -19.11 14.90
CA TYR A 307 -7.39 -19.81 14.71
C TYR A 307 -6.20 -18.83 14.67
N ILE A 308 -6.35 -17.73 13.93
CA ILE A 308 -5.31 -16.67 13.85
C ILE A 308 -5.02 -16.09 15.24
N LEU A 309 -6.07 -15.71 16.00
CA LEU A 309 -5.93 -15.15 17.35
C LEU A 309 -5.19 -16.11 18.29
N GLY A 310 -5.53 -17.39 18.25
CA GLY A 310 -4.87 -18.42 19.05
C GLY A 310 -3.37 -18.56 18.72
N GLN A 311 -3.02 -18.58 17.43
CA GLN A 311 -1.61 -18.66 17.00
C GLN A 311 -0.79 -17.43 17.41
N ILE A 312 -1.39 -16.24 17.30
CA ILE A 312 -0.77 -14.98 17.75
C ILE A 312 -0.53 -15.01 19.25
N ALA A 313 -1.56 -15.29 20.05
CA ALA A 313 -1.47 -15.33 21.49
C ALA A 313 -0.42 -16.34 21.98
N ALA A 314 -0.43 -17.55 21.43
CA ALA A 314 0.55 -18.59 21.74
C ALA A 314 1.99 -18.15 21.40
N THR A 315 2.18 -17.40 20.30
CA THR A 315 3.50 -16.92 19.89
C THR A 315 3.99 -15.80 20.80
N LEU A 316 3.13 -14.83 21.13
CA LEU A 316 3.47 -13.73 22.05
C LEU A 316 3.79 -14.26 23.47
N ALA A 317 3.02 -15.23 23.96
CA ALA A 317 3.26 -15.87 25.26
C ALA A 317 4.62 -16.56 25.35
N ARG A 318 5.13 -17.09 24.22
CA ARG A 318 6.49 -17.67 24.11
C ARG A 318 7.60 -16.61 23.93
N GLY A 319 7.27 -15.32 23.97
CA GLY A 319 8.23 -14.23 23.83
C GLY A 319 8.60 -13.92 22.37
N GLY A 320 7.86 -14.46 21.40
CA GLY A 320 8.10 -14.24 19.98
C GLY A 320 7.48 -12.94 19.43
N GLN A 321 7.95 -12.53 18.26
CA GLN A 321 7.39 -11.41 17.52
C GLN A 321 6.58 -11.92 16.33
N VAL A 322 5.44 -11.28 16.09
CA VAL A 322 4.48 -11.66 15.04
C VAL A 322 4.33 -10.53 14.02
N LEU A 323 4.42 -10.89 12.74
CA LEU A 323 4.04 -10.02 11.64
C LEU A 323 2.73 -10.51 11.02
N TYR A 324 1.66 -9.74 11.19
CA TYR A 324 0.36 -10.00 10.57
C TYR A 324 0.18 -9.08 9.37
N LEU A 325 0.09 -9.66 8.18
CA LEU A 325 -0.16 -8.95 6.93
C LEU A 325 -1.62 -9.11 6.51
N THR A 326 -2.28 -7.98 6.23
CA THR A 326 -3.62 -7.93 5.62
C THR A 326 -3.57 -7.19 4.30
N SER A 327 -4.42 -7.57 3.36
CA SER A 327 -4.51 -6.92 2.05
C SER A 327 -4.99 -5.48 2.14
N SER A 328 -5.84 -5.17 3.12
CA SER A 328 -6.38 -3.83 3.35
C SER A 328 -6.72 -3.63 4.83
N VAL A 329 -6.29 -2.51 5.38
CA VAL A 329 -6.59 -2.13 6.78
C VAL A 329 -8.03 -1.62 6.95
N HIS A 330 -8.69 -1.30 5.86
CA HIS A 330 -10.08 -0.84 5.84
C HIS A 330 -11.09 -1.92 5.54
N SER A 331 -10.61 -3.12 5.28
CA SER A 331 -11.46 -4.24 4.97
C SER A 331 -12.13 -4.68 6.25
N VAL A 332 -13.32 -4.20 6.45
CA VAL A 332 -14.34 -4.86 7.28
C VAL A 332 -14.53 -4.28 8.69
N PRO A 333 -15.75 -3.95 9.09
CA PRO A 333 -16.09 -3.77 10.51
C PRO A 333 -15.99 -5.07 11.32
N SER A 334 -16.23 -6.23 10.72
CA SER A 334 -15.74 -7.48 11.33
C SER A 334 -14.22 -7.42 11.51
N ALA A 335 -13.47 -6.80 10.59
CA ALA A 335 -12.05 -6.56 10.77
C ALA A 335 -11.77 -5.39 11.72
N ALA A 336 -12.61 -4.39 11.87
CA ALA A 336 -12.43 -3.43 12.96
C ALA A 336 -12.56 -4.16 14.31
N GLY A 337 -13.54 -5.02 14.48
CA GLY A 337 -13.65 -5.90 15.65
C GLY A 337 -12.49 -6.88 15.75
N PHE A 338 -12.03 -7.46 14.65
CA PHE A 338 -10.91 -8.37 14.65
C PHE A 338 -9.56 -7.66 14.90
N ILE A 339 -9.31 -6.53 14.27
CA ILE A 339 -8.12 -5.68 14.51
C ILE A 339 -8.11 -5.18 15.96
N GLN A 340 -9.26 -4.84 16.52
CA GLN A 340 -9.37 -4.47 17.92
C GLN A 340 -9.03 -5.67 18.82
N ARG A 341 -9.53 -6.85 18.56
CA ARG A 341 -9.16 -8.08 19.31
C ARG A 341 -7.67 -8.38 19.22
N LEU A 342 -7.05 -8.16 18.04
CA LEU A 342 -5.60 -8.27 17.87
C LEU A 342 -4.84 -7.28 18.76
N ALA A 343 -5.32 -6.03 18.82
CA ALA A 343 -4.72 -5.01 19.65
C ALA A 343 -4.90 -5.31 21.17
N GLU A 344 -6.05 -5.83 21.58
CA GLU A 344 -6.34 -6.26 22.95
C GLU A 344 -5.43 -7.41 23.41
N ILE A 345 -5.18 -8.41 22.55
CA ILE A 345 -4.27 -9.53 22.84
C ILE A 345 -2.82 -9.04 22.99
N ALA A 346 -2.38 -8.13 22.14
CA ALA A 346 -1.01 -7.62 22.17
C ALA A 346 -0.80 -6.51 23.21
N GLY A 347 -1.86 -5.80 23.59
CA GLY A 347 -1.80 -4.69 24.55
C GLY A 347 -0.78 -3.63 24.12
N ALA A 348 0.12 -3.25 25.02
CA ALA A 348 1.17 -2.25 24.78
C ALA A 348 2.18 -2.65 23.68
N ASN A 349 2.19 -3.92 23.27
CA ASN A 349 3.07 -4.48 22.23
C ASN A 349 2.41 -4.53 20.84
N TYR A 350 1.31 -3.81 20.65
CA TYR A 350 0.63 -3.67 19.36
C TYR A 350 1.21 -2.52 18.54
N TYR A 351 1.63 -2.81 17.31
CA TYR A 351 2.25 -1.85 16.39
C TYR A 351 1.55 -1.87 15.03
N PRO A 352 0.62 -0.95 14.75
CA PRO A 352 0.06 -0.82 13.41
C PRO A 352 1.07 -0.20 12.44
N TYR A 353 1.15 -0.73 11.20
CA TYR A 353 2.07 -0.23 10.17
C TYR A 353 1.46 -0.26 8.76
N HIS A 354 0.90 0.86 8.32
CA HIS A 354 0.25 1.01 7.01
C HIS A 354 0.21 2.47 6.55
N SER A 355 -0.14 2.71 5.30
CA SER A 355 -0.10 4.04 4.66
C SER A 355 -1.03 5.11 5.26
N LEU A 356 -2.04 4.71 6.04
CA LEU A 356 -2.96 5.66 6.70
C LEU A 356 -2.43 6.19 8.02
N ILE A 357 -1.38 5.57 8.53
CA ILE A 357 -0.70 6.05 9.73
C ILE A 357 0.25 7.18 9.32
N GLY A 358 0.24 8.26 10.11
CA GLY A 358 1.10 9.41 9.85
C GLY A 358 2.57 9.02 9.76
N GLU A 359 3.30 9.69 8.89
CA GLU A 359 4.70 9.39 8.60
C GLU A 359 5.59 9.37 9.86
N ALA A 360 5.38 10.33 10.75
CA ALA A 360 6.15 10.41 12.00
C ALA A 360 5.95 9.19 12.91
N VAL A 361 4.72 8.66 12.96
CA VAL A 361 4.42 7.44 13.73
C VAL A 361 5.07 6.22 13.08
N ARG A 362 5.07 6.12 11.74
CA ARG A 362 5.76 5.04 11.02
C ARG A 362 7.27 5.05 11.27
N VAL A 363 7.88 6.24 11.29
CA VAL A 363 9.29 6.41 11.65
C VAL A 363 9.57 5.93 13.07
N GLU A 364 8.79 6.38 14.06
CA GLU A 364 8.94 5.94 15.45
C GLU A 364 8.76 4.43 15.61
N THR A 365 7.74 3.86 14.94
CA THR A 365 7.50 2.41 14.94
C THR A 365 8.71 1.66 14.37
N TYR A 366 9.24 2.10 13.23
CA TYR A 366 10.42 1.47 12.62
C TYR A 366 11.64 1.50 13.55
N LEU A 367 11.96 2.69 14.09
CA LEU A 367 13.11 2.89 15.00
C LEU A 367 12.95 2.12 16.32
N ARG A 368 11.74 2.02 16.85
CA ARG A 368 11.48 1.25 18.06
C ARG A 368 11.64 -0.24 17.81
N LEU A 369 11.02 -0.76 16.75
CA LEU A 369 11.04 -2.18 16.41
C LEU A 369 12.44 -2.67 16.02
N SER A 370 13.30 -1.83 15.44
CA SER A 370 14.68 -2.20 15.11
C SER A 370 15.54 -2.57 16.32
N LYS A 371 15.17 -2.10 17.52
CA LYS A 371 15.87 -2.31 18.79
C LYS A 371 15.08 -3.16 19.78
N LEU A 372 13.84 -3.56 19.43
CA LEU A 372 12.92 -4.21 20.33
C LEU A 372 13.25 -5.70 20.49
N ASP A 373 13.56 -6.11 21.71
CA ASP A 373 13.85 -7.51 22.06
C ASP A 373 12.73 -8.18 22.90
N SER A 374 11.56 -7.55 22.98
CA SER A 374 10.36 -8.07 23.64
C SER A 374 9.33 -8.56 22.64
N PRO A 375 8.30 -9.32 23.10
CA PRO A 375 7.19 -9.72 22.26
C PRO A 375 6.55 -8.52 21.57
N ALA A 376 6.14 -8.69 20.32
CA ALA A 376 5.46 -7.64 19.57
C ALA A 376 4.53 -8.22 18.50
N LEU A 377 3.41 -7.56 18.27
CA LEU A 377 2.52 -7.80 17.14
C LEU A 377 2.52 -6.59 16.21
N VAL A 378 3.08 -6.77 15.01
CA VAL A 378 2.98 -5.77 13.93
C VAL A 378 1.83 -6.15 13.03
N VAL A 379 0.85 -5.26 12.89
CA VAL A 379 -0.29 -5.43 11.98
C VAL A 379 -0.18 -4.42 10.86
N GLY A 380 -0.11 -4.89 9.63
CA GLY A 380 0.08 -3.98 8.51
C GLY A 380 -0.31 -4.53 7.14
N THR A 381 -0.15 -3.66 6.15
CA THR A 381 -0.33 -4.03 4.75
C THR A 381 1.00 -4.48 4.14
N ARG A 382 1.02 -4.70 2.83
CA ARG A 382 2.20 -5.14 2.06
C ARG A 382 3.53 -4.50 2.52
N SER A 383 3.57 -3.19 2.78
CA SER A 383 4.78 -2.48 3.18
C SER A 383 5.31 -2.85 4.58
N ALA A 384 4.48 -3.46 5.44
CA ALA A 384 4.94 -3.91 6.75
C ALA A 384 5.97 -5.05 6.68
N ILE A 385 6.14 -5.68 5.51
CA ILE A 385 7.16 -6.70 5.28
C ILE A 385 8.60 -6.18 5.47
N TYR A 386 8.81 -4.87 5.43
CA TYR A 386 10.11 -4.24 5.62
C TYR A 386 10.44 -3.87 7.06
N VAL A 387 9.46 -3.95 7.95
CA VAL A 387 9.66 -3.57 9.37
C VAL A 387 10.65 -4.53 10.05
N PRO A 388 11.70 -4.05 10.71
CA PRO A 388 12.65 -4.92 11.38
C PRO A 388 12.04 -5.56 12.62
N LEU A 389 12.12 -6.90 12.70
CA LEU A 389 11.67 -7.71 13.82
C LEU A 389 12.77 -8.71 14.17
N PRO A 390 13.64 -8.39 15.15
CA PRO A 390 14.80 -9.22 15.48
C PRO A 390 14.44 -10.64 15.98
N ARG A 391 13.29 -10.78 16.63
CA ARG A 391 12.77 -12.06 17.16
C ARG A 391 11.54 -12.56 16.42
N LEU A 392 11.47 -12.31 15.10
CA LEU A 392 10.39 -12.77 14.26
C LEU A 392 10.20 -14.28 14.40
N SER A 393 9.04 -14.70 14.88
CA SER A 393 8.70 -16.11 15.16
C SER A 393 7.52 -16.60 14.32
N LEU A 394 6.62 -15.70 13.92
CA LEU A 394 5.45 -16.03 13.12
C LEU A 394 5.14 -14.91 12.11
N VAL A 395 4.90 -15.29 10.86
CA VAL A 395 4.33 -14.42 9.83
C VAL A 395 2.97 -14.95 9.44
N ILE A 396 1.95 -14.11 9.50
CA ILE A 396 0.60 -14.46 9.05
C ILE A 396 0.28 -13.63 7.82
N ILE A 397 -0.22 -14.26 6.76
CA ILE A 397 -0.70 -13.61 5.55
C ILE A 397 -2.18 -13.96 5.39
N ASP A 398 -3.03 -13.02 5.75
CA ASP A 398 -4.47 -13.22 5.72
C ASP A 398 -5.02 -12.97 4.32
N GLU A 399 -5.87 -13.88 3.82
CA GLU A 399 -6.37 -13.90 2.43
C GLU A 399 -5.20 -13.83 1.42
N GLU A 400 -4.34 -14.86 1.44
CA GLU A 400 -3.08 -14.91 0.70
C GLU A 400 -3.23 -14.76 -0.82
N GLN A 401 -4.41 -15.06 -1.38
CA GLN A 401 -4.75 -14.94 -2.79
C GLN A 401 -4.95 -13.49 -3.25
N GLU A 402 -4.96 -12.52 -2.32
CA GLU A 402 -5.24 -11.13 -2.65
C GLU A 402 -4.14 -10.50 -3.51
N TYR A 403 -4.52 -9.97 -4.67
CA TYR A 403 -3.59 -9.35 -5.63
C TYR A 403 -2.89 -8.10 -5.08
N LEU A 404 -3.42 -7.47 -4.01
CA LEU A 404 -2.83 -6.29 -3.37
C LEU A 404 -1.49 -6.58 -2.68
N TYR A 405 -1.16 -7.84 -2.44
CA TYR A 405 0.18 -8.22 -1.95
C TYR A 405 1.27 -8.08 -3.00
N LYS A 406 0.92 -7.98 -4.28
CA LYS A 406 1.87 -7.70 -5.37
C LYS A 406 1.97 -6.20 -5.64
N GLN A 407 3.20 -5.65 -5.63
CA GLN A 407 3.49 -4.31 -6.12
C GLN A 407 3.65 -4.33 -7.63
N GLN A 408 2.80 -3.60 -8.36
CA GLN A 408 2.77 -3.68 -9.83
C GLN A 408 3.40 -2.47 -10.52
N LEU A 409 3.13 -1.26 -10.02
CA LEU A 409 3.41 -0.02 -10.76
C LEU A 409 4.87 0.43 -10.70
N VAL A 410 5.52 0.28 -9.56
CA VAL A 410 6.87 0.77 -9.30
C VAL A 410 7.81 -0.34 -8.85
N ALA A 411 9.11 -0.19 -9.11
CA ALA A 411 10.10 -1.10 -8.55
C ALA A 411 10.31 -0.81 -7.05
N PRO A 412 10.55 -1.86 -6.25
CA PRO A 412 10.56 -3.29 -6.60
C PRO A 412 9.14 -3.84 -6.85
N ARG A 413 8.97 -4.64 -7.89
CA ARG A 413 7.69 -5.29 -8.20
C ARG A 413 7.57 -6.62 -7.45
N TYR A 414 7.62 -6.55 -6.13
CA TYR A 414 7.63 -7.72 -5.26
C TYR A 414 6.23 -8.20 -4.89
N HIS A 415 6.14 -9.47 -4.49
CA HIS A 415 4.98 -10.04 -3.83
C HIS A 415 5.28 -10.23 -2.34
N ALA A 416 4.50 -9.63 -1.45
CA ALA A 416 4.78 -9.67 -0.01
C ALA A 416 4.77 -11.09 0.56
N ARG A 417 3.93 -12.00 0.02
CA ARG A 417 3.92 -13.42 0.39
C ARG A 417 5.28 -14.07 0.15
N ASP A 418 5.87 -13.86 -1.03
CA ASP A 418 7.14 -14.50 -1.36
C ASP A 418 8.30 -13.94 -0.53
N VAL A 419 8.27 -12.61 -0.29
CA VAL A 419 9.24 -11.98 0.63
C VAL A 419 9.06 -12.50 2.06
N ALA A 420 7.84 -12.69 2.52
CA ALA A 420 7.53 -13.24 3.84
C ALA A 420 8.04 -14.67 3.99
N LEU A 421 7.83 -15.52 2.98
CA LEU A 421 8.35 -16.91 2.97
C LEU A 421 9.88 -16.93 3.07
N TRP A 422 10.56 -16.09 2.28
CA TRP A 422 12.01 -15.98 2.34
C TRP A 422 12.50 -15.47 3.70
N ARG A 423 11.89 -14.39 4.21
CA ARG A 423 12.25 -13.77 5.48
C ARG A 423 12.06 -14.74 6.65
N ALA A 424 10.91 -15.43 6.68
CA ALA A 424 10.64 -16.43 7.71
C ALA A 424 11.65 -17.58 7.68
N HIS A 425 12.02 -18.04 6.49
CA HIS A 425 13.07 -19.06 6.34
C HIS A 425 14.41 -18.58 6.94
N GLN A 426 14.82 -17.33 6.66
CA GLN A 426 16.07 -16.77 7.23
C GLN A 426 16.01 -16.63 8.75
N SER A 427 14.87 -16.23 9.29
CA SER A 427 14.67 -16.03 10.73
C SER A 427 14.27 -17.31 11.48
N ARG A 428 14.11 -18.46 10.79
CA ARG A 428 13.54 -19.70 11.31
C ARG A 428 12.14 -19.51 11.93
N ALA A 429 11.39 -18.55 11.40
CA ALA A 429 10.02 -18.27 11.78
C ALA A 429 9.05 -19.17 11.00
N GLN A 430 7.86 -19.36 11.54
CA GLN A 430 6.77 -20.06 10.86
C GLN A 430 5.96 -19.08 10.01
N VAL A 431 5.34 -19.59 8.94
CA VAL A 431 4.41 -18.82 8.10
C VAL A 431 3.06 -19.51 8.10
N LEU A 432 2.03 -18.74 8.43
CA LEU A 432 0.63 -19.13 8.31
C LEU A 432 -0.02 -18.34 7.18
N LEU A 433 -0.32 -19.03 6.09
CA LEU A 433 -1.15 -18.53 5.00
C LEU A 433 -2.60 -18.85 5.30
N THR A 434 -3.51 -17.91 5.19
CA THR A 434 -4.93 -18.17 5.45
C THR A 434 -5.79 -17.76 4.28
N SER A 435 -6.79 -18.56 3.97
CA SER A 435 -7.78 -18.27 2.92
C SER A 435 -9.02 -19.14 3.06
N LEU A 436 -10.14 -18.62 2.56
CA LEU A 436 -11.37 -19.40 2.32
C LEU A 436 -11.42 -19.90 0.88
N THR A 437 -10.61 -19.35 -0.01
CA THR A 437 -10.45 -19.72 -1.42
C THR A 437 -8.98 -19.56 -1.80
N PRO A 438 -8.09 -20.48 -1.36
CA PRO A 438 -6.64 -20.34 -1.55
C PRO A 438 -6.29 -20.23 -3.03
N SER A 439 -5.20 -19.50 -3.34
CA SER A 439 -4.68 -19.44 -4.71
C SER A 439 -4.25 -20.83 -5.21
N ALA A 440 -4.38 -21.07 -6.51
CA ALA A 440 -3.97 -22.32 -7.14
C ALA A 440 -2.51 -22.64 -6.82
N GLU A 441 -1.64 -21.64 -6.78
CA GLU A 441 -0.22 -21.80 -6.46
C GLU A 441 0.03 -22.28 -5.03
N VAL A 442 -0.66 -21.71 -4.04
CA VAL A 442 -0.50 -22.08 -2.64
C VAL A 442 -1.13 -23.44 -2.36
N LEU A 443 -2.33 -23.67 -2.87
CA LEU A 443 -3.03 -24.95 -2.71
C LEU A 443 -2.23 -26.10 -3.35
N PHE A 444 -1.66 -25.91 -4.54
CA PHE A 444 -0.79 -26.87 -5.19
C PHE A 444 0.40 -27.29 -4.30
N HIS A 445 1.05 -26.34 -3.64
CA HIS A 445 2.14 -26.65 -2.72
C HIS A 445 1.68 -27.38 -1.47
N ALA A 446 0.49 -27.07 -0.96
CA ALA A 446 -0.09 -27.75 0.18
C ALA A 446 -0.50 -29.20 -0.17
N LEU A 447 -1.16 -29.41 -1.32
CA LEU A 447 -1.55 -30.75 -1.79
C LEU A 447 -0.35 -31.66 -2.07
N ARG A 448 0.81 -31.09 -2.42
CA ARG A 448 2.08 -31.85 -2.60
C ARG A 448 2.89 -32.01 -1.30
N GLY A 449 2.34 -31.63 -0.15
CA GLY A 449 2.99 -31.79 1.15
C GLY A 449 4.17 -30.84 1.41
N LYS A 450 4.39 -29.84 0.55
CA LYS A 450 5.39 -28.80 0.79
C LYS A 450 4.97 -27.83 1.89
N TYR A 451 3.66 -27.58 2.02
CA TYR A 451 3.05 -26.83 3.09
C TYR A 451 2.12 -27.73 3.90
N GLN A 452 2.01 -27.51 5.19
CA GLN A 452 1.02 -28.16 6.03
C GLN A 452 -0.38 -27.68 5.61
N LEU A 453 -1.26 -28.59 5.23
CA LEU A 453 -2.65 -28.24 4.93
C LEU A 453 -3.49 -28.41 6.20
N LEU A 454 -4.02 -27.31 6.69
CA LEU A 454 -4.91 -27.26 7.84
C LEU A 454 -6.33 -27.04 7.32
N ARG A 455 -7.12 -28.07 7.34
CA ARG A 455 -8.57 -28.03 7.07
C ARG A 455 -9.27 -28.36 8.38
N PRO A 456 -9.88 -27.39 9.07
CA PRO A 456 -10.69 -27.71 10.22
C PRO A 456 -11.82 -28.61 9.76
N GLU A 457 -11.95 -29.75 10.42
CA GLU A 457 -13.17 -30.56 10.28
C GLU A 457 -14.33 -29.65 10.70
N SER A 458 -15.41 -29.63 9.92
CA SER A 458 -16.64 -28.96 10.33
C SER A 458 -16.92 -29.37 11.77
N PHE A 459 -16.90 -28.40 12.70
CA PHE A 459 -17.13 -28.67 14.12
C PHE A 459 -18.31 -29.62 14.26
N PRO A 460 -18.22 -30.67 15.12
CA PRO A 460 -19.32 -31.58 15.32
C PRO A 460 -20.60 -30.78 15.61
N ALA A 461 -21.67 -31.16 14.95
CA ALA A 461 -22.96 -30.47 15.01
C ALA A 461 -23.52 -30.26 16.43
N GLU A 462 -22.88 -30.80 17.45
CA GLU A 462 -23.26 -30.71 18.85
C GLU A 462 -23.03 -29.35 19.52
N THR A 463 -22.19 -28.47 18.97
CA THR A 463 -22.11 -27.07 19.41
C THR A 463 -22.89 -26.10 18.53
N ALA A 464 -23.50 -26.56 17.46
CA ALA A 464 -24.34 -25.80 16.53
C ALA A 464 -25.79 -25.65 17.00
N SER A 465 -26.03 -25.62 18.30
CA SER A 465 -27.33 -25.25 18.84
C SER A 465 -27.46 -23.74 18.80
N GLN A 466 -27.94 -23.17 17.68
CA GLN A 466 -28.72 -21.93 17.54
C GLN A 466 -28.45 -21.10 16.28
N SER A 467 -28.11 -21.67 15.14
CA SER A 467 -28.52 -21.14 13.83
C SER A 467 -27.79 -21.91 12.73
N GLN A 468 -28.55 -22.75 12.00
CA GLN A 468 -28.10 -23.32 10.73
C GLN A 468 -27.94 -22.15 9.72
N GLN A 469 -26.82 -21.47 9.76
CA GLN A 469 -26.49 -20.47 8.75
C GLN A 469 -26.24 -21.19 7.43
N VAL A 470 -27.02 -20.86 6.42
CA VAL A 470 -26.89 -21.43 5.07
C VAL A 470 -26.29 -20.40 4.12
N LEU A 471 -25.63 -20.90 3.08
CA LEU A 471 -25.14 -20.06 1.99
C LEU A 471 -26.28 -19.75 1.01
N PRO A 472 -26.36 -18.52 0.46
CA PRO A 472 -27.32 -18.19 -0.59
C PRO A 472 -27.20 -19.10 -1.80
N THR A 473 -28.34 -19.52 -2.33
CA THR A 473 -28.38 -20.22 -3.63
C THR A 473 -28.18 -19.23 -4.76
N ILE A 474 -27.28 -19.57 -5.71
CA ILE A 474 -26.98 -18.71 -6.86
C ILE A 474 -27.96 -19.01 -7.99
N GLU A 475 -28.64 -17.97 -8.43
CA GLU A 475 -29.54 -17.97 -9.57
C GLU A 475 -28.94 -17.18 -10.73
N LEU A 476 -28.94 -17.78 -11.93
CA LEU A 476 -28.34 -17.18 -13.13
C LEU A 476 -29.43 -16.52 -13.98
N ILE A 477 -29.14 -15.32 -14.46
CA ILE A 477 -29.96 -14.60 -15.43
C ILE A 477 -29.20 -14.54 -16.75
N ASP A 478 -29.74 -15.22 -17.79
CA ASP A 478 -29.12 -15.27 -19.12
C ASP A 478 -29.43 -14.00 -19.92
N LEU A 479 -28.48 -13.06 -19.90
CA LEU A 479 -28.60 -11.81 -20.67
C LEU A 479 -28.66 -12.01 -22.17
N LYS A 480 -28.00 -13.04 -22.70
CA LYS A 480 -28.00 -13.33 -24.14
C LYS A 480 -29.40 -13.75 -24.60
N ARG A 481 -30.03 -14.64 -23.84
CA ARG A 481 -31.41 -15.11 -24.11
C ARG A 481 -32.43 -13.98 -24.01
N LEU A 482 -32.37 -13.16 -22.94
CA LEU A 482 -33.27 -12.02 -22.72
C LEU A 482 -33.16 -10.97 -23.82
N ARG A 483 -31.95 -10.70 -24.31
CA ARG A 483 -31.73 -9.78 -25.44
C ARG A 483 -32.29 -10.35 -26.75
N GLN A 484 -32.16 -11.64 -26.99
CA GLN A 484 -32.76 -12.31 -28.16
C GLN A 484 -34.28 -12.24 -28.15
N LEU A 485 -34.89 -12.39 -26.97
CA LEU A 485 -36.33 -12.26 -26.77
C LEU A 485 -36.85 -10.81 -26.77
N ARG A 486 -35.92 -9.81 -26.84
CA ARG A 486 -36.21 -8.38 -26.76
C ARG A 486 -36.82 -7.96 -25.41
N GLU A 487 -36.64 -8.74 -24.37
CA GLU A 487 -37.07 -8.41 -23.01
C GLU A 487 -36.13 -7.42 -22.34
N VAL A 488 -34.87 -7.31 -22.82
CA VAL A 488 -33.88 -6.31 -22.36
C VAL A 488 -33.36 -5.56 -23.59
N GLU A 489 -33.56 -4.26 -23.61
CA GLU A 489 -33.08 -3.42 -24.71
C GLU A 489 -31.56 -3.27 -24.67
N TRP A 490 -30.97 -3.10 -25.85
CA TRP A 490 -29.57 -2.72 -25.95
C TRP A 490 -29.40 -1.32 -25.31
N GLY A 491 -28.73 -1.25 -24.20
CA GLY A 491 -28.54 0.00 -23.49
C GLY A 491 -28.97 -0.06 -22.02
N HIS A 492 -29.69 -1.08 -21.60
CA HIS A 492 -30.04 -1.33 -20.19
C HIS A 492 -29.22 -2.46 -19.59
N THR A 493 -28.84 -2.30 -18.32
CA THR A 493 -28.06 -3.25 -17.53
C THR A 493 -28.93 -4.05 -16.58
N LEU A 494 -29.97 -3.42 -16.06
CA LEU A 494 -30.86 -4.03 -15.09
C LEU A 494 -31.99 -4.73 -15.82
N THR A 495 -32.09 -6.06 -15.65
CA THR A 495 -33.19 -6.81 -16.22
C THR A 495 -34.49 -6.49 -15.49
N PRO A 496 -35.70 -6.60 -16.15
CA PRO A 496 -36.95 -6.42 -15.45
C PRO A 496 -37.08 -7.33 -14.22
N TYR A 497 -36.56 -8.54 -14.32
CA TYR A 497 -36.56 -9.50 -13.21
C TYR A 497 -35.69 -8.99 -12.02
N LEU A 498 -34.49 -8.48 -12.29
CA LEU A 498 -33.65 -7.92 -11.23
C LEU A 498 -34.27 -6.68 -10.58
N LEU A 499 -34.91 -5.80 -11.35
CA LEU A 499 -35.62 -4.63 -10.83
C LEU A 499 -36.79 -5.03 -9.92
N GLU A 500 -37.55 -6.06 -10.29
CA GLU A 500 -38.65 -6.56 -9.46
C GLU A 500 -38.14 -7.20 -8.15
N GLU A 501 -37.00 -7.91 -8.20
CA GLU A 501 -36.37 -8.48 -7.01
C GLU A 501 -35.81 -7.40 -6.07
N ILE A 502 -35.26 -6.32 -6.63
CA ILE A 502 -34.86 -5.15 -5.85
C ILE A 502 -36.07 -4.57 -5.12
N ARG A 503 -37.15 -4.31 -5.85
CA ARG A 503 -38.40 -3.75 -5.31
C ARG A 503 -38.98 -4.63 -4.19
N THR A 504 -39.07 -5.94 -4.43
CA THR A 504 -39.61 -6.91 -3.50
C THR A 504 -38.77 -7.04 -2.23
N THR A 505 -37.44 -6.97 -2.38
CA THR A 505 -36.51 -7.04 -1.26
C THR A 505 -36.63 -5.81 -0.36
N ILE A 506 -36.68 -4.62 -0.94
CA ILE A 506 -36.80 -3.36 -0.18
C ILE A 506 -38.19 -3.28 0.48
N ALA A 507 -39.27 -3.73 -0.20
CA ALA A 507 -40.62 -3.79 0.38
C ALA A 507 -40.70 -4.70 1.62
N ARG A 508 -39.79 -5.67 1.76
CA ARG A 508 -39.63 -6.51 2.96
C ARG A 508 -38.78 -5.89 4.06
N GLY A 509 -38.34 -4.63 3.90
CA GLY A 509 -37.43 -3.95 4.83
C GLY A 509 -35.99 -4.46 4.79
N LYS A 510 -35.62 -5.17 3.73
CA LYS A 510 -34.26 -5.72 3.53
C LYS A 510 -33.45 -4.85 2.55
N LYS A 511 -32.13 -4.91 2.66
CA LYS A 511 -31.19 -4.15 1.83
C LYS A 511 -30.73 -4.95 0.60
N VAL A 512 -30.26 -4.21 -0.40
CA VAL A 512 -29.76 -4.76 -1.67
C VAL A 512 -28.29 -4.43 -1.88
N LEU A 513 -27.51 -5.43 -2.25
CA LEU A 513 -26.11 -5.30 -2.62
C LEU A 513 -25.92 -5.57 -4.11
N LEU A 514 -25.47 -4.57 -4.85
CA LEU A 514 -25.20 -4.68 -6.30
C LEU A 514 -23.70 -4.56 -6.59
N LEU A 515 -23.17 -5.54 -7.32
CA LEU A 515 -21.79 -5.53 -7.80
C LEU A 515 -21.74 -5.16 -9.29
N GLN A 516 -21.05 -4.05 -9.61
CA GLN A 516 -20.71 -3.65 -10.98
C GLN A 516 -19.23 -3.29 -11.10
N ASN A 517 -18.46 -4.09 -11.79
CA ASN A 517 -17.00 -4.00 -11.80
C ASN A 517 -16.41 -3.04 -12.85
N ARG A 518 -17.20 -2.14 -13.42
CA ARG A 518 -16.70 -1.11 -14.36
C ARG A 518 -16.92 0.29 -13.82
N ARG A 519 -15.85 1.11 -13.83
CA ARG A 519 -15.87 2.50 -13.37
C ARG A 519 -16.53 3.43 -14.39
N GLY A 520 -16.99 4.60 -13.92
CA GLY A 520 -17.53 5.69 -14.72
C GLY A 520 -18.96 5.45 -15.19
N TYR A 521 -19.43 6.34 -16.06
CA TYR A 521 -20.75 6.26 -16.70
C TYR A 521 -20.72 5.37 -17.94
N ALA A 522 -19.79 5.66 -18.87
CA ALA A 522 -19.58 4.86 -20.06
C ALA A 522 -18.09 4.56 -20.22
N PRO A 523 -17.69 3.28 -20.29
CA PRO A 523 -16.29 2.90 -20.41
C PRO A 523 -15.65 3.35 -21.71
N TYR A 524 -16.42 3.68 -22.75
CA TYR A 524 -15.92 4.34 -23.94
C TYR A 524 -17.02 5.11 -24.67
N VAL A 525 -16.57 6.07 -25.49
CA VAL A 525 -17.43 6.81 -26.40
C VAL A 525 -17.05 6.47 -27.82
N THR A 526 -18.03 6.15 -28.68
CA THR A 526 -17.83 5.83 -30.08
C THR A 526 -18.65 6.72 -30.98
N CYS A 527 -18.16 7.00 -32.16
CA CYS A 527 -18.91 7.71 -33.17
C CYS A 527 -19.74 6.70 -33.98
N ASP A 528 -21.06 6.90 -34.04
CA ASP A 528 -21.95 6.03 -34.81
C ASP A 528 -21.83 6.24 -36.34
N ALA A 529 -21.25 7.37 -36.79
CA ALA A 529 -21.00 7.63 -38.20
C ALA A 529 -19.77 6.87 -38.74
N CYS A 530 -18.65 6.92 -38.05
CA CYS A 530 -17.37 6.33 -38.49
C CYS A 530 -16.87 5.18 -37.61
N GLN A 531 -17.60 4.80 -36.58
CA GLN A 531 -17.26 3.72 -35.61
C GLN A 531 -15.96 3.94 -34.83
N THR A 532 -15.34 5.12 -34.93
CA THR A 532 -14.11 5.43 -34.19
C THR A 532 -14.42 5.65 -32.70
N ARG A 533 -13.58 5.07 -31.83
CA ARG A 533 -13.62 5.30 -30.39
C ARG A 533 -12.79 6.52 -30.01
N LEU A 534 -13.23 7.27 -28.99
CA LEU A 534 -12.42 8.33 -28.42
C LEU A 534 -11.32 7.71 -27.53
N LEU A 535 -10.09 7.84 -27.99
CA LEU A 535 -8.91 7.29 -27.30
C LEU A 535 -8.18 8.39 -26.50
N CYS A 536 -7.46 7.96 -25.48
CA CYS A 536 -6.56 8.84 -24.77
C CYS A 536 -5.36 9.24 -25.66
N PRO A 537 -4.97 10.51 -25.72
CA PRO A 537 -3.82 10.94 -26.53
C PRO A 537 -2.49 10.41 -26.01
N ASN A 538 -2.41 10.00 -24.73
CA ASN A 538 -1.21 9.51 -24.07
C ASN A 538 -1.19 7.99 -23.90
N CYS A 539 -2.34 7.32 -24.05
CA CYS A 539 -2.50 5.87 -23.81
C CYS A 539 -3.38 5.29 -24.89
N ASP A 540 -3.14 4.04 -25.29
CA ASP A 540 -3.99 3.33 -26.26
C ASP A 540 -5.21 2.71 -25.57
N VAL A 541 -5.90 3.51 -24.79
CA VAL A 541 -7.14 3.12 -24.12
C VAL A 541 -8.25 4.09 -24.46
N SER A 542 -9.47 3.56 -24.49
CA SER A 542 -10.64 4.42 -24.61
C SER A 542 -10.78 5.34 -23.40
N LEU A 543 -11.17 6.57 -23.63
CA LEU A 543 -11.51 7.50 -22.58
C LEU A 543 -12.86 7.10 -21.98
N THR A 544 -12.90 7.03 -20.65
CA THR A 544 -14.11 6.78 -19.89
C THR A 544 -14.86 8.09 -19.66
N TYR A 545 -16.13 8.13 -20.01
CA TYR A 545 -16.97 9.29 -19.72
C TYR A 545 -17.54 9.21 -18.30
N HIS A 546 -17.31 10.26 -17.52
CA HIS A 546 -17.87 10.47 -16.20
C HIS A 546 -18.94 11.56 -16.24
N ARG A 547 -20.21 11.19 -16.07
CA ARG A 547 -21.33 12.13 -16.17
C ARG A 547 -21.33 13.13 -15.02
N THR A 548 -20.99 12.69 -13.81
CA THR A 548 -20.90 13.54 -12.62
C THR A 548 -19.89 14.68 -12.76
N ARG A 549 -18.86 14.48 -13.61
CA ARG A 549 -17.82 15.47 -13.90
C ARG A 549 -18.00 16.13 -15.28
N ALA A 550 -18.99 15.68 -16.07
CA ALA A 550 -19.19 16.02 -17.48
C ALA A 550 -17.89 15.95 -18.31
N ALA A 551 -17.04 14.95 -18.06
CA ALA A 551 -15.69 14.85 -18.61
C ALA A 551 -15.32 13.44 -19.02
N LEU A 552 -14.46 13.36 -20.03
CA LEU A 552 -13.73 12.17 -20.43
C LEU A 552 -12.47 12.06 -19.58
N LEU A 553 -12.21 10.89 -19.00
CA LEU A 553 -11.06 10.64 -18.13
C LEU A 553 -10.31 9.39 -18.57
N CYS A 554 -9.00 9.47 -18.60
CA CYS A 554 -8.12 8.31 -18.68
C CYS A 554 -7.72 7.85 -17.28
N HIS A 555 -8.17 6.67 -16.85
CA HIS A 555 -7.86 6.12 -15.53
C HIS A 555 -6.40 5.65 -15.37
N TYR A 556 -5.60 5.67 -16.43
CA TYR A 556 -4.19 5.28 -16.41
C TYR A 556 -3.26 6.48 -16.19
N CYS A 557 -3.41 7.53 -17.01
CA CYS A 557 -2.51 8.71 -16.94
C CYS A 557 -3.17 9.96 -16.34
N GLY A 558 -4.46 9.89 -15.98
CA GLY A 558 -5.19 11.03 -15.44
C GLY A 558 -5.58 12.11 -16.48
N TYR A 559 -5.33 11.87 -17.78
CA TYR A 559 -5.74 12.82 -18.81
C TYR A 559 -7.24 13.08 -18.75
N THR A 560 -7.64 14.33 -18.77
CA THR A 560 -9.03 14.77 -18.71
C THR A 560 -9.35 15.71 -19.87
N ALA A 561 -10.51 15.53 -20.51
CA ALA A 561 -11.01 16.38 -21.59
C ALA A 561 -12.54 16.49 -21.50
N ALA A 562 -13.11 17.58 -22.02
CA ALA A 562 -14.54 17.67 -22.23
C ALA A 562 -14.99 16.72 -23.34
N LEU A 563 -16.25 16.26 -23.31
CA LEU A 563 -16.85 15.52 -24.41
C LEU A 563 -16.99 16.47 -25.61
N PRO A 564 -16.35 16.19 -26.77
CA PRO A 564 -16.46 17.07 -27.92
C PRO A 564 -17.89 17.01 -28.51
N GLU A 565 -18.34 18.10 -29.09
CA GLU A 565 -19.66 18.18 -29.78
C GLU A 565 -19.65 17.41 -31.09
N ALA A 566 -18.52 17.43 -31.82
CA ALA A 566 -18.33 16.74 -33.08
C ALA A 566 -17.30 15.61 -32.94
N CYS A 567 -17.44 14.58 -33.74
CA CYS A 567 -16.44 13.51 -33.80
C CYS A 567 -15.08 14.05 -34.27
N PRO A 568 -13.99 13.88 -33.51
CA PRO A 568 -12.67 14.40 -33.91
C PRO A 568 -12.11 13.71 -35.17
N SER A 569 -12.62 12.50 -35.54
CA SER A 569 -12.14 11.74 -36.69
C SER A 569 -12.88 12.06 -38.00
N CYS A 570 -14.21 12.26 -37.94
CA CYS A 570 -15.01 12.45 -39.15
C CYS A 570 -15.84 13.75 -39.14
N GLY A 571 -15.78 14.54 -38.09
CA GLY A 571 -16.51 15.82 -37.99
C GLY A 571 -18.03 15.68 -37.79
N ALA A 572 -18.59 14.47 -37.71
CA ALA A 572 -20.02 14.28 -37.56
C ALA A 572 -20.50 14.80 -36.18
N ILE A 573 -21.55 15.60 -36.17
CA ILE A 573 -22.23 16.07 -34.96
C ILE A 573 -23.41 15.16 -34.65
N GLU A 574 -24.19 14.82 -35.69
CA GLU A 574 -25.41 14.00 -35.59
C GLU A 574 -25.43 12.87 -36.62
N VAL A 575 -26.20 11.85 -36.34
CA VAL A 575 -26.49 10.74 -37.26
C VAL A 575 -28.00 10.51 -37.34
N THR A 576 -28.48 10.19 -38.54
CA THR A 576 -29.89 9.83 -38.78
C THR A 576 -30.09 8.35 -38.41
N THR A 577 -31.07 8.10 -37.57
CA THR A 577 -31.49 6.75 -37.20
C THR A 577 -32.98 6.53 -37.51
N LYS A 578 -33.45 5.30 -37.39
CA LYS A 578 -34.91 4.99 -37.56
C LYS A 578 -35.80 5.76 -36.61
N SER A 579 -35.27 6.22 -35.47
CA SER A 579 -35.97 6.98 -34.43
C SER A 579 -35.76 8.49 -34.52
N GLY A 580 -35.04 8.99 -35.54
CA GLY A 580 -34.73 10.41 -35.74
C GLY A 580 -33.24 10.75 -35.67
N LEU A 581 -32.93 12.07 -35.65
CA LEU A 581 -31.58 12.60 -35.45
C LEU A 581 -31.12 12.39 -34.01
N ARG A 582 -29.89 11.96 -33.85
CA ARG A 582 -29.25 11.85 -32.52
C ARG A 582 -27.75 12.22 -32.60
N PRO A 583 -27.10 12.57 -31.46
CA PRO A 583 -25.66 12.87 -31.44
C PRO A 583 -24.83 11.72 -32.02
N ALA A 584 -23.83 12.08 -32.85
CA ALA A 584 -22.95 11.11 -33.47
C ALA A 584 -22.05 10.39 -32.48
N LEU A 585 -21.66 11.06 -31.41
CA LEU A 585 -20.89 10.49 -30.33
C LEU A 585 -21.78 9.80 -29.31
N ARG A 586 -21.75 8.47 -29.33
CA ARG A 586 -22.55 7.64 -28.43
C ARG A 586 -21.69 7.11 -27.31
N GLN A 587 -22.19 7.26 -26.10
CA GLN A 587 -21.63 6.69 -24.90
C GLN A 587 -22.01 5.21 -24.82
N VAL A 588 -21.02 4.32 -24.81
CA VAL A 588 -21.23 2.87 -24.93
C VAL A 588 -20.70 2.14 -23.71
N GLY A 589 -21.46 1.14 -23.30
CA GLY A 589 -21.17 0.30 -22.14
C GLY A 589 -21.83 0.80 -20.88
N TYR A 590 -21.56 0.09 -19.77
CA TYR A 590 -22.33 0.24 -18.55
C TYR A 590 -21.36 0.33 -17.37
N GLY A 591 -21.01 1.56 -17.03
CA GLY A 591 -20.27 1.83 -15.80
C GLY A 591 -21.19 1.93 -14.59
N ILE A 592 -20.59 1.95 -13.41
CA ILE A 592 -21.31 2.02 -12.13
C ILE A 592 -22.20 3.28 -12.01
N GLU A 593 -21.78 4.40 -12.57
CA GLU A 593 -22.57 5.65 -12.57
C GLU A 593 -23.87 5.52 -13.38
N ARG A 594 -23.84 4.77 -14.46
CA ARG A 594 -25.04 4.52 -15.27
C ARG A 594 -26.00 3.58 -14.58
N VAL A 595 -25.49 2.56 -13.89
CA VAL A 595 -26.34 1.67 -13.09
C VAL A 595 -27.01 2.45 -11.96
N GLU A 596 -26.27 3.35 -11.29
CA GLU A 596 -26.82 4.26 -10.27
C GLU A 596 -27.94 5.14 -10.84
N GLU A 597 -27.73 5.70 -12.03
CA GLU A 597 -28.72 6.54 -12.69
C GLU A 597 -29.98 5.75 -13.10
N GLU A 598 -29.81 4.57 -13.71
CA GLU A 598 -30.91 3.69 -14.07
C GLU A 598 -31.74 3.28 -12.85
N LEU A 599 -31.08 3.03 -11.70
CA LEU A 599 -31.76 2.77 -10.43
C LEU A 599 -32.56 3.99 -9.95
N LYS A 600 -31.98 5.18 -9.96
CA LYS A 600 -32.66 6.43 -9.55
C LYS A 600 -33.80 6.79 -10.47
N GLU A 601 -33.70 6.51 -11.77
CA GLU A 601 -34.75 6.73 -12.74
C GLU A 601 -35.92 5.77 -12.52
N LYS A 602 -35.65 4.47 -12.31
CA LYS A 602 -36.67 3.45 -12.13
C LYS A 602 -37.27 3.43 -10.72
N HIS A 603 -36.46 3.80 -9.73
CA HIS A 603 -36.81 3.78 -8.31
C HIS A 603 -36.35 5.04 -7.57
N PRO A 604 -36.91 6.22 -7.89
CA PRO A 604 -36.42 7.51 -7.35
C PRO A 604 -36.59 7.64 -5.83
N ALA A 605 -37.38 6.78 -5.19
CA ALA A 605 -37.58 6.79 -3.74
C ALA A 605 -36.50 6.07 -2.95
N TYR A 606 -35.63 5.29 -3.60
CA TYR A 606 -34.61 4.50 -2.92
C TYR A 606 -33.29 5.25 -2.84
N GLU A 607 -32.67 5.21 -1.66
CA GLU A 607 -31.33 5.76 -1.46
C GLU A 607 -30.27 4.76 -1.93
N VAL A 608 -29.46 5.20 -2.91
CA VAL A 608 -28.38 4.41 -3.52
C VAL A 608 -27.04 4.94 -3.05
N LEU A 609 -26.31 4.14 -2.30
CA LEU A 609 -24.96 4.45 -1.86
C LEU A 609 -23.92 3.79 -2.77
N ARG A 610 -23.10 4.62 -3.44
CA ARG A 610 -22.08 4.14 -4.38
C ARG A 610 -20.70 4.03 -3.74
N ILE A 611 -20.05 2.87 -3.95
CA ILE A 611 -18.71 2.54 -3.44
C ILE A 611 -17.78 2.21 -4.60
N ASP A 612 -16.95 3.18 -4.96
CA ASP A 612 -15.91 3.02 -5.97
C ASP A 612 -14.65 3.82 -5.58
N SER A 613 -13.60 3.75 -6.40
CA SER A 613 -12.36 4.47 -6.14
C SER A 613 -12.50 6.00 -6.15
N ASP A 614 -13.53 6.55 -6.80
CA ASP A 614 -13.78 7.99 -6.86
C ASP A 614 -14.46 8.47 -5.57
N THR A 615 -15.37 7.68 -5.01
CA THR A 615 -15.99 7.95 -3.70
C THR A 615 -15.01 7.73 -2.55
N PHE A 616 -14.02 6.82 -2.70
CA PHE A 616 -12.97 6.55 -1.73
C PHE A 616 -11.69 7.40 -1.92
N SER A 617 -11.74 8.47 -2.68
CA SER A 617 -10.55 9.24 -3.10
C SER A 617 -9.82 9.98 -1.98
N SER A 618 -10.47 10.29 -0.85
CA SER A 618 -9.85 10.95 0.31
C SER A 618 -10.25 10.29 1.62
N GLN A 619 -9.44 10.47 2.66
CA GLN A 619 -9.71 9.92 4.00
C GLN A 619 -11.04 10.44 4.58
N LYS A 620 -11.34 11.74 4.38
CA LYS A 620 -12.57 12.37 4.83
C LYS A 620 -13.80 11.74 4.17
N LYS A 621 -13.83 11.65 2.83
CA LYS A 621 -14.92 11.03 2.10
C LYS A 621 -15.15 9.56 2.48
N ARG A 622 -14.05 8.86 2.78
CA ARG A 622 -14.13 7.46 3.24
C ARG A 622 -14.78 7.35 4.59
N MET A 623 -14.43 8.20 5.56
CA MET A 623 -15.06 8.21 6.88
C MET A 623 -16.55 8.53 6.78
N GLU A 624 -16.93 9.55 6.02
CA GLU A 624 -18.32 9.92 5.76
C GLU A 624 -19.12 8.76 5.16
N LEU A 625 -18.51 8.04 4.20
CA LEU A 625 -19.15 6.88 3.57
C LEU A 625 -19.31 5.70 4.54
N LEU A 626 -18.32 5.43 5.38
CA LEU A 626 -18.39 4.38 6.40
C LEU A 626 -19.48 4.70 7.45
N GLU A 627 -19.59 5.95 7.88
CA GLU A 627 -20.66 6.40 8.76
C GLU A 627 -22.05 6.21 8.12
N GLN A 628 -22.20 6.49 6.81
CA GLN A 628 -23.45 6.23 6.09
C GLN A 628 -23.76 4.72 5.99
N ILE A 629 -22.73 3.88 5.81
CA ILE A 629 -22.89 2.43 5.83
C ILE A 629 -23.35 1.95 7.21
N GLU A 630 -22.69 2.41 8.27
CA GLU A 630 -22.98 2.02 9.65
C GLU A 630 -24.34 2.53 10.14
N SER A 631 -24.73 3.75 9.74
CA SER A 631 -26.07 4.29 10.03
C SER A 631 -27.20 3.52 9.36
N GLY A 632 -26.86 2.75 8.30
CA GLY A 632 -27.82 1.91 7.59
C GLY A 632 -28.89 2.67 6.80
N SER A 633 -28.64 3.94 6.48
CA SER A 633 -29.61 4.82 5.80
C SER A 633 -29.96 4.40 4.37
N ALA A 634 -29.00 3.76 3.65
CA ALA A 634 -29.21 3.39 2.25
C ALA A 634 -29.87 2.01 2.10
N GLU A 635 -30.87 1.90 1.21
CA GLU A 635 -31.52 0.65 0.83
C GLU A 635 -30.70 -0.15 -0.19
N ILE A 636 -29.98 0.54 -1.09
CA ILE A 636 -29.19 -0.07 -2.15
C ILE A 636 -27.71 0.31 -2.00
N LEU A 637 -26.86 -0.69 -1.88
CA LEU A 637 -25.42 -0.56 -1.95
C LEU A 637 -24.95 -0.98 -3.33
N LEU A 638 -24.39 -0.04 -4.08
CA LEU A 638 -23.86 -0.29 -5.41
C LEU A 638 -22.33 -0.11 -5.40
N GLY A 639 -21.56 -1.16 -5.72
CA GLY A 639 -20.11 -1.05 -5.66
C GLY A 639 -19.34 -1.83 -6.69
N THR A 640 -18.05 -1.47 -6.80
CA THR A 640 -17.06 -2.26 -7.53
C THR A 640 -16.47 -3.37 -6.65
N GLN A 641 -15.37 -3.99 -7.04
CA GLN A 641 -14.67 -4.98 -6.21
C GLN A 641 -14.32 -4.46 -4.79
N LEU A 642 -14.30 -3.14 -4.58
CA LEU A 642 -14.06 -2.54 -3.27
C LEU A 642 -15.15 -2.89 -2.25
N ILE A 643 -16.35 -3.23 -2.71
CA ILE A 643 -17.48 -3.61 -1.85
C ILE A 643 -17.19 -4.87 -1.03
N ARG A 644 -16.38 -5.78 -1.57
CA ARG A 644 -16.00 -7.01 -0.89
C ARG A 644 -15.25 -6.77 0.42
N ASN A 645 -14.59 -5.62 0.53
CA ASN A 645 -13.77 -5.25 1.67
C ASN A 645 -14.49 -4.33 2.67
N GLN A 646 -15.79 -4.10 2.47
CA GLN A 646 -16.59 -3.24 3.36
C GLN A 646 -17.29 -4.04 4.45
N PRO A 647 -17.83 -3.34 5.46
CA PRO A 647 -18.61 -3.98 6.51
C PRO A 647 -19.67 -4.93 5.99
N ILE A 648 -19.90 -6.02 6.73
CA ILE A 648 -21.07 -6.87 6.48
C ILE A 648 -22.28 -6.05 6.87
N TRP A 649 -23.20 -5.90 5.94
CA TRP A 649 -24.42 -5.20 6.19
C TRP A 649 -25.44 -6.17 6.81
N GLU A 650 -25.89 -5.82 7.99
CA GLU A 650 -27.03 -6.48 8.55
C GLU A 650 -28.27 -6.22 7.69
N GLY A 651 -29.09 -7.24 7.49
CA GLY A 651 -30.33 -7.12 6.76
C GLY A 651 -30.24 -7.16 5.23
N ILE A 652 -29.15 -7.65 4.64
CA ILE A 652 -29.10 -7.90 3.19
C ILE A 652 -30.10 -8.99 2.83
N GLY A 653 -31.01 -8.70 1.90
CA GLY A 653 -31.97 -9.65 1.35
C GLY A 653 -31.69 -10.06 -0.11
N LEU A 654 -30.90 -9.27 -0.83
CA LEU A 654 -30.53 -9.53 -2.21
C LEU A 654 -29.07 -9.15 -2.47
N ILE A 655 -28.34 -10.04 -3.10
CA ILE A 655 -27.04 -9.77 -3.70
C ILE A 655 -27.16 -9.97 -5.20
N ALA A 656 -26.72 -9.01 -6.00
CA ALA A 656 -26.74 -9.20 -7.44
C ALA A 656 -25.46 -8.71 -8.12
N VAL A 657 -24.96 -9.54 -9.02
CA VAL A 657 -23.89 -9.19 -9.94
C VAL A 657 -24.52 -8.69 -11.22
N VAL A 658 -24.41 -7.39 -11.48
CA VAL A 658 -25.11 -6.73 -12.58
C VAL A 658 -24.58 -7.17 -13.95
N GLN A 659 -23.26 -7.40 -14.06
CA GLN A 659 -22.66 -7.89 -15.29
C GLN A 659 -21.37 -8.67 -14.99
N LEU A 660 -21.48 -10.00 -14.93
CA LEU A 660 -20.33 -10.87 -14.66
C LEU A 660 -19.28 -10.82 -15.78
N ASP A 661 -19.70 -10.73 -17.04
CA ASP A 661 -18.81 -10.66 -18.20
C ASP A 661 -17.81 -9.49 -18.09
N ALA A 662 -18.15 -8.45 -17.33
CA ALA A 662 -17.26 -7.33 -17.07
C ALA A 662 -16.14 -7.66 -16.05
N VAL A 663 -16.35 -8.65 -15.20
CA VAL A 663 -15.35 -9.15 -14.23
C VAL A 663 -14.32 -10.02 -14.96
N LEU A 664 -14.74 -10.76 -15.97
CA LEU A 664 -13.94 -11.68 -16.78
C LEU A 664 -13.16 -10.99 -17.91
N GLY A 665 -13.46 -9.74 -18.21
CA GLY A 665 -13.04 -9.05 -19.46
C GLY A 665 -11.54 -8.73 -19.58
N VAL A 666 -10.67 -9.25 -18.72
CA VAL A 666 -9.20 -9.16 -18.86
C VAL A 666 -8.68 -10.53 -19.29
N PRO A 667 -7.98 -10.65 -20.42
CA PRO A 667 -7.39 -11.92 -20.86
C PRO A 667 -6.18 -12.29 -19.98
N ASP A 668 -6.45 -12.92 -18.84
CA ASP A 668 -5.46 -13.42 -17.89
C ASP A 668 -5.85 -14.86 -17.51
N PHE A 669 -4.90 -15.77 -17.45
CA PHE A 669 -5.12 -17.16 -17.06
C PHE A 669 -5.66 -17.32 -15.63
N ARG A 670 -5.63 -16.26 -14.81
CA ARG A 670 -6.22 -16.19 -13.46
C ARG A 670 -7.63 -15.58 -13.45
N SER A 671 -8.20 -15.16 -14.58
CA SER A 671 -9.45 -14.40 -14.60
C SER A 671 -10.62 -15.16 -13.98
N GLU A 672 -10.78 -16.45 -14.30
CA GLU A 672 -11.85 -17.29 -13.75
C GLU A 672 -11.63 -17.59 -12.25
N GLU A 673 -10.39 -17.87 -11.85
CA GLU A 673 -10.04 -18.07 -10.45
C GLU A 673 -10.36 -16.83 -9.61
N ARG A 674 -9.97 -15.65 -10.08
CA ARG A 674 -10.26 -14.37 -9.40
C ARG A 674 -11.76 -14.06 -9.36
N ALA A 675 -12.47 -14.37 -10.43
CA ALA A 675 -13.92 -14.21 -10.46
C ALA A 675 -14.61 -15.13 -9.45
N TYR A 676 -14.22 -16.41 -9.40
CA TYR A 676 -14.72 -17.35 -8.40
C TYR A 676 -14.46 -16.83 -6.97
N GLN A 677 -13.21 -16.46 -6.68
CA GLN A 677 -12.80 -15.96 -5.35
C GLN A 677 -13.63 -14.74 -4.93
N LEU A 678 -13.81 -13.76 -5.84
CA LEU A 678 -14.62 -12.57 -5.58
C LEU A 678 -16.08 -12.92 -5.25
N LEU A 679 -16.70 -13.74 -6.10
CA LEU A 679 -18.12 -14.09 -5.98
C LEU A 679 -18.38 -14.97 -4.76
N HIS A 680 -17.48 -15.92 -4.49
CA HIS A 680 -17.59 -16.79 -3.32
C HIS A 680 -17.38 -16.03 -2.01
N GLN A 681 -16.47 -15.06 -1.97
CA GLN A 681 -16.30 -14.19 -0.79
C GLN A 681 -17.58 -13.37 -0.50
N LEU A 682 -18.22 -12.82 -1.53
CA LEU A 682 -19.51 -12.13 -1.37
C LEU A 682 -20.59 -13.08 -0.85
N ARG A 683 -20.62 -14.32 -1.37
CA ARG A 683 -21.55 -15.37 -0.93
C ARG A 683 -21.34 -15.76 0.54
N LEU A 684 -20.07 -15.94 0.95
CA LEU A 684 -19.72 -16.32 2.32
C LEU A 684 -20.12 -15.25 3.34
N ARG A 685 -19.99 -13.97 2.98
CA ARG A 685 -20.35 -12.84 3.84
C ARG A 685 -21.85 -12.66 4.06
N SER A 686 -22.65 -13.27 3.21
CA SER A 686 -24.11 -13.18 3.26
C SER A 686 -24.76 -14.43 3.86
N ARG A 687 -24.02 -15.23 4.62
CA ARG A 687 -24.59 -16.32 5.41
C ARG A 687 -25.61 -15.79 6.39
N ALA A 688 -26.75 -16.44 6.44
CA ALA A 688 -27.83 -16.10 7.36
C ALA A 688 -28.63 -17.35 7.72
N PRO A 689 -29.49 -17.33 8.76
CA PRO A 689 -30.47 -18.36 8.98
C PRO A 689 -31.31 -18.57 7.71
N ARG A 690 -31.79 -19.80 7.50
CA ARG A 690 -32.46 -20.18 6.25
C ARG A 690 -33.63 -19.27 5.89
N GLU A 691 -34.36 -18.77 6.88
CA GLU A 691 -35.48 -17.86 6.71
C GLU A 691 -35.09 -16.45 6.28
N ASP A 692 -33.90 -16.05 6.65
CA ASP A 692 -33.31 -14.72 6.38
C ASP A 692 -32.24 -14.74 5.29
N CYS A 693 -31.97 -15.93 4.70
CA CYS A 693 -30.90 -16.08 3.70
C CYS A 693 -31.20 -15.23 2.47
N PRO A 694 -30.27 -14.35 2.05
CA PRO A 694 -30.48 -13.49 0.89
C PRO A 694 -30.53 -14.30 -0.41
N ARG A 695 -31.19 -13.76 -1.42
CA ARG A 695 -31.07 -14.26 -2.79
C ARG A 695 -29.74 -13.79 -3.38
N TYR A 696 -29.16 -14.61 -4.26
CA TYR A 696 -27.92 -14.28 -4.94
C TYR A 696 -28.10 -14.44 -6.46
N LEU A 697 -28.20 -13.32 -7.17
CA LEU A 697 -28.45 -13.26 -8.60
C LEU A 697 -27.18 -12.90 -9.37
N ILE A 698 -26.93 -13.58 -10.49
CA ILE A 698 -25.81 -13.26 -11.37
C ILE A 698 -26.32 -13.08 -12.79
N GLN A 699 -26.21 -11.87 -13.34
CA GLN A 699 -26.50 -11.59 -14.74
C GLN A 699 -25.24 -11.82 -15.59
N THR A 700 -25.34 -12.69 -16.60
CA THR A 700 -24.24 -13.00 -17.50
C THR A 700 -24.73 -13.40 -18.88
N SER A 701 -23.91 -13.20 -19.89
CA SER A 701 -24.13 -13.69 -21.26
C SER A 701 -23.56 -15.11 -21.48
N SER A 702 -22.85 -15.65 -20.48
CA SER A 702 -22.08 -16.90 -20.57
C SER A 702 -22.37 -17.83 -19.38
N THR A 703 -23.59 -18.37 -19.33
CA THR A 703 -24.10 -19.21 -18.22
C THR A 703 -23.43 -20.58 -18.11
N GLU A 704 -22.79 -21.06 -19.19
CA GLU A 704 -22.25 -22.43 -19.29
C GLU A 704 -20.80 -22.57 -18.82
N GLN A 705 -20.20 -21.50 -18.33
CA GLN A 705 -18.79 -21.55 -17.88
C GLN A 705 -18.60 -22.48 -16.66
N ALA A 706 -17.53 -23.27 -16.67
CA ALA A 706 -17.24 -24.29 -15.65
C ALA A 706 -17.17 -23.69 -14.24
N PHE A 707 -16.51 -22.53 -14.09
CA PHE A 707 -16.38 -21.89 -12.78
C PHE A 707 -17.74 -21.42 -12.21
N ILE A 708 -18.71 -21.04 -13.05
CA ILE A 708 -20.05 -20.65 -12.59
C ILE A 708 -20.79 -21.88 -12.05
N LYS A 709 -20.69 -23.02 -12.73
CA LYS A 709 -21.29 -24.28 -12.28
C LYS A 709 -20.67 -24.72 -10.94
N ALA A 710 -19.37 -24.67 -10.82
CA ALA A 710 -18.65 -24.96 -9.58
C ALA A 710 -19.06 -24.00 -8.45
N LEU A 711 -19.19 -22.70 -8.74
CA LEU A 711 -19.63 -21.69 -7.78
C LEU A 711 -21.07 -21.93 -7.29
N GLN A 712 -21.99 -22.37 -8.17
CA GLN A 712 -23.36 -22.70 -7.79
C GLN A 712 -23.42 -23.87 -6.80
N VAL A 713 -22.64 -24.92 -7.07
CA VAL A 713 -22.49 -26.09 -6.17
C VAL A 713 -21.73 -25.72 -4.90
N GLY A 714 -20.79 -24.79 -4.98
CA GLY A 714 -19.89 -24.41 -3.89
C GLY A 714 -18.66 -25.32 -3.79
N ASP A 715 -18.34 -26.04 -4.86
CA ASP A 715 -17.21 -26.97 -4.94
C ASP A 715 -15.97 -26.27 -5.50
N TYR A 716 -15.23 -25.60 -4.62
CA TYR A 716 -13.96 -24.95 -4.99
C TYR A 716 -12.86 -25.97 -5.31
N ASP A 717 -12.87 -27.10 -4.66
CA ASP A 717 -11.81 -28.10 -4.83
C ASP A 717 -11.84 -28.72 -6.23
N THR A 718 -13.01 -29.07 -6.73
CA THR A 718 -13.15 -29.56 -8.11
C THR A 718 -12.76 -28.48 -9.12
N PHE A 719 -13.24 -27.25 -8.95
CA PHE A 719 -12.87 -26.14 -9.83
C PHE A 719 -11.37 -25.89 -9.87
N ILE A 720 -10.70 -25.80 -8.71
CA ILE A 720 -9.26 -25.49 -8.67
C ILE A 720 -8.41 -26.64 -9.22
N ASN A 721 -8.87 -27.87 -9.11
CA ASN A 721 -8.21 -29.02 -9.74
C ASN A 721 -8.29 -28.96 -11.28
N GLU A 722 -9.43 -28.54 -11.83
CA GLU A 722 -9.57 -28.28 -13.28
C GLU A 722 -8.64 -27.15 -13.72
N VAL A 723 -8.58 -26.05 -12.99
CA VAL A 723 -7.66 -24.93 -13.23
C VAL A 723 -6.20 -25.40 -13.20
N LEU A 724 -5.82 -26.22 -12.24
CA LEU A 724 -4.47 -26.76 -12.13
C LEU A 724 -4.13 -27.68 -13.32
N ALA A 725 -5.06 -28.54 -13.74
CA ALA A 725 -4.87 -29.41 -14.92
C ALA A 725 -4.68 -28.59 -16.21
N GLU A 726 -5.47 -27.54 -16.41
CA GLU A 726 -5.32 -26.62 -17.54
C GLU A 726 -3.96 -25.91 -17.53
N ARG A 727 -3.54 -25.40 -16.33
CA ARG A 727 -2.25 -24.69 -16.19
C ARG A 727 -1.06 -25.63 -16.39
N GLU A 728 -1.17 -26.90 -16.02
CA GLU A 728 -0.15 -27.92 -16.30
C GLU A 728 -0.02 -28.13 -17.82
N ALA A 729 -1.14 -28.36 -18.51
CA ALA A 729 -1.16 -28.56 -19.95
C ALA A 729 -0.64 -27.33 -20.75
N THR A 730 -0.84 -26.12 -20.24
CA THR A 730 -0.48 -24.85 -20.89
C THR A 730 0.82 -24.22 -20.37
N ASN A 731 1.52 -24.88 -19.45
CA ASN A 731 2.77 -24.42 -18.83
C ASN A 731 2.64 -23.05 -18.17
N PHE A 732 1.60 -22.86 -17.34
CA PHE A 732 1.42 -21.69 -16.49
C PHE A 732 1.77 -21.99 -15.01
N PRO A 733 1.95 -20.94 -14.15
CA PRO A 733 2.14 -21.14 -12.71
C PRO A 733 0.99 -21.96 -12.08
N PRO A 734 1.28 -22.89 -11.16
CA PRO A 734 2.53 -23.12 -10.43
C PRO A 734 3.56 -24.03 -11.11
N PHE A 735 3.31 -24.58 -12.30
CA PHE A 735 4.21 -25.52 -12.98
C PHE A 735 5.41 -24.82 -13.62
N THR A 736 5.29 -23.55 -13.93
CA THR A 736 6.35 -22.66 -14.39
C THR A 736 6.39 -21.38 -13.58
N ARG A 737 7.50 -20.65 -13.68
CA ARG A 737 7.63 -19.27 -13.24
C ARG A 737 7.60 -18.35 -14.45
N LEU A 738 6.93 -17.22 -14.34
CA LEU A 738 6.85 -16.22 -15.39
C LEU A 738 7.71 -15.01 -15.06
N THR A 739 8.41 -14.49 -16.06
CA THR A 739 9.07 -13.19 -15.98
C THR A 739 8.65 -12.38 -17.19
N HIS A 740 8.05 -11.23 -16.99
CA HIS A 740 7.75 -10.28 -18.04
C HIS A 740 8.88 -9.25 -18.12
N LEU A 741 9.55 -9.22 -19.23
CA LEU A 741 10.53 -8.19 -19.54
C LEU A 741 9.85 -7.10 -20.38
N TRP A 742 9.79 -5.93 -19.80
CA TRP A 742 9.13 -4.77 -20.39
C TRP A 742 10.16 -3.79 -20.95
N LEU A 743 9.89 -3.29 -22.14
CA LEU A 743 10.60 -2.18 -22.75
C LEU A 743 9.61 -1.04 -22.99
N ARG A 744 9.98 0.16 -22.60
CA ARG A 744 9.18 1.39 -22.79
C ARG A 744 10.02 2.49 -23.41
N GLY A 745 9.47 3.20 -24.39
CA GLY A 745 10.16 4.28 -25.08
C GLY A 745 9.20 5.25 -25.78
N LYS A 746 9.65 6.47 -26.02
CA LYS A 746 8.87 7.48 -26.78
C LYS A 746 8.99 7.26 -28.29
N ASP A 747 10.12 6.68 -28.76
CA ASP A 747 10.34 6.33 -30.15
C ASP A 747 9.95 4.86 -30.38
N GLU A 748 8.87 4.65 -31.13
CA GLU A 748 8.33 3.32 -31.39
C GLU A 748 9.25 2.46 -32.27
N ARG A 749 9.96 3.07 -33.22
CA ARG A 749 10.86 2.34 -34.15
C ARG A 749 12.08 1.81 -33.38
N LEU A 750 12.71 2.69 -32.58
CA LEU A 750 13.82 2.29 -31.70
C LEU A 750 13.39 1.20 -30.73
N LEU A 751 12.20 1.35 -30.13
CA LEU A 751 11.65 0.38 -29.19
C LEU A 751 11.43 -0.99 -29.83
N ALA A 752 10.80 -1.04 -31.03
CA ALA A 752 10.52 -2.29 -31.72
C ALA A 752 11.81 -3.01 -32.13
N SER A 753 12.79 -2.28 -32.67
CA SER A 753 14.10 -2.82 -33.05
C SER A 753 14.86 -3.34 -31.81
N ALA A 754 14.92 -2.57 -30.73
CA ALA A 754 15.60 -2.99 -29.51
C ALA A 754 14.93 -4.22 -28.87
N ALA A 755 13.60 -4.29 -28.88
CA ALA A 755 12.87 -5.44 -28.35
C ALA A 755 13.14 -6.72 -29.16
N LEU A 756 13.21 -6.60 -30.50
CA LEU A 756 13.54 -7.72 -31.38
C LEU A 756 14.96 -8.22 -31.09
N VAL A 757 15.94 -7.33 -31.09
CA VAL A 757 17.35 -7.65 -30.82
C VAL A 757 17.51 -8.30 -29.46
N LEU A 758 16.87 -7.72 -28.41
CA LEU A 758 16.90 -8.28 -27.05
C LEU A 758 16.29 -9.68 -26.99
N SER A 759 15.16 -9.89 -27.68
CA SER A 759 14.54 -11.22 -27.77
C SER A 759 15.46 -12.24 -28.47
N GLN A 760 16.17 -11.84 -29.50
CA GLN A 760 17.13 -12.71 -30.19
C GLN A 760 18.31 -13.09 -29.26
N TYR A 761 18.87 -12.14 -28.54
CA TYR A 761 19.92 -12.44 -27.55
C TYR A 761 19.44 -13.38 -26.45
N LEU A 762 18.24 -13.16 -25.93
CA LEU A 762 17.65 -14.05 -24.93
C LEU A 762 17.42 -15.47 -25.47
N LYS A 763 16.96 -15.62 -26.72
CA LYS A 763 16.79 -16.91 -27.37
C LYS A 763 18.12 -17.61 -27.68
N GLY A 764 19.22 -16.85 -27.82
CA GLY A 764 20.57 -17.42 -27.93
C GLY A 764 21.16 -17.90 -26.59
N LEU A 765 20.63 -17.41 -25.47
CA LEU A 765 21.13 -17.72 -24.13
C LEU A 765 20.23 -18.68 -23.34
N LEU A 766 18.93 -18.71 -23.68
CA LEU A 766 17.91 -19.56 -23.07
C LEU A 766 17.26 -20.45 -24.13
N PRO A 767 16.69 -21.61 -23.78
CA PRO A 767 15.93 -22.43 -24.73
C PRO A 767 14.81 -21.61 -25.41
N ASN A 768 14.68 -21.74 -26.71
CA ASN A 768 13.76 -20.94 -27.55
C ASN A 768 12.30 -21.03 -27.10
N GLU A 769 11.86 -22.20 -26.66
CA GLU A 769 10.51 -22.46 -26.17
C GLU A 769 10.18 -21.69 -24.88
N ARG A 770 11.20 -21.19 -24.17
CA ARG A 770 11.05 -20.41 -22.93
C ARG A 770 10.85 -18.92 -23.20
N VAL A 771 11.22 -18.42 -24.37
CA VAL A 771 11.20 -16.97 -24.68
C VAL A 771 10.15 -16.70 -25.75
N THR A 772 9.08 -16.03 -25.37
CA THR A 772 7.98 -15.62 -26.26
C THR A 772 8.01 -14.11 -26.49
N GLY A 773 7.83 -13.69 -27.72
CA GLY A 773 7.83 -12.28 -28.09
C GLY A 773 9.10 -11.85 -28.84
N PRO A 774 9.29 -10.52 -29.08
CA PRO A 774 8.54 -9.41 -28.47
C PRO A 774 7.09 -9.33 -28.97
N GLN A 775 6.19 -9.02 -28.08
CA GLN A 775 4.77 -8.82 -28.37
C GLN A 775 4.32 -7.42 -27.98
N ILE A 776 3.27 -6.94 -28.64
CA ILE A 776 2.58 -5.72 -28.25
C ILE A 776 1.61 -6.11 -27.11
N PRO A 777 1.72 -5.52 -25.92
CA PRO A 777 0.78 -5.78 -24.84
C PRO A 777 -0.59 -5.15 -25.15
N ASP A 778 -1.63 -5.53 -24.40
CA ASP A 778 -2.99 -4.95 -24.52
C ASP A 778 -2.99 -3.43 -24.44
N LEU A 779 -2.09 -2.88 -23.63
CA LEU A 779 -1.80 -1.44 -23.56
C LEU A 779 -0.51 -1.16 -24.33
N ALA A 780 -0.63 -0.98 -25.65
CA ALA A 780 0.53 -0.73 -26.52
C ALA A 780 1.23 0.60 -26.19
N ARG A 781 0.48 1.58 -25.64
CA ARG A 781 0.98 2.90 -25.23
C ARG A 781 0.41 3.31 -23.87
N LEU A 782 1.26 3.82 -22.99
CA LEU A 782 0.89 4.27 -21.64
C LEU A 782 1.69 5.52 -21.26
N GLU A 783 1.00 6.60 -20.83
CA GLU A 783 1.61 7.87 -20.42
C GLU A 783 2.56 8.48 -21.48
N GLY A 784 2.23 8.30 -22.76
CA GLY A 784 3.06 8.76 -23.87
C GLY A 784 4.23 7.86 -24.24
N TYR A 785 4.41 6.72 -23.58
CA TYR A 785 5.43 5.73 -23.89
C TYR A 785 4.82 4.52 -24.60
N TYR A 786 5.38 4.12 -25.72
CA TYR A 786 5.11 2.83 -26.37
C TYR A 786 5.70 1.71 -25.52
N GLN A 787 5.09 0.53 -25.60
CA GLN A 787 5.47 -0.65 -24.81
C GLN A 787 5.67 -1.88 -25.68
N ARG A 788 6.64 -2.71 -25.33
CA ARG A 788 6.83 -4.07 -25.84
C ARG A 788 7.12 -5.00 -24.68
N GLN A 789 6.69 -6.24 -24.80
CA GLN A 789 6.82 -7.25 -23.78
C GLN A 789 7.49 -8.51 -24.34
N ILE A 790 8.43 -9.06 -23.61
CA ILE A 790 8.99 -10.39 -23.84
C ILE A 790 8.61 -11.23 -22.61
N VAL A 791 8.01 -12.39 -22.85
CA VAL A 791 7.58 -13.30 -21.78
C VAL A 791 8.57 -14.45 -21.72
N ILE A 792 9.12 -14.69 -20.53
CA ILE A 792 10.05 -15.78 -20.24
C ILE A 792 9.38 -16.75 -19.29
N ARG A 793 9.35 -18.04 -19.69
CA ARG A 793 8.81 -19.15 -18.88
C ARG A 793 9.96 -20.00 -18.39
N ARG A 794 10.05 -20.16 -17.07
CA ARG A 794 11.05 -21.00 -16.45
C ARG A 794 10.38 -22.19 -15.75
N PRO A 795 10.71 -23.43 -16.11
CA PRO A 795 10.25 -24.60 -15.37
C PRO A 795 10.60 -24.50 -13.89
N PHE A 796 9.68 -24.88 -13.02
CA PHE A 796 9.81 -24.71 -11.56
C PHE A 796 11.11 -25.33 -10.99
N GLN A 797 11.58 -26.41 -11.59
CA GLN A 797 12.77 -27.15 -11.15
C GLN A 797 14.10 -26.49 -11.54
N GLN A 798 14.10 -25.51 -12.45
CA GLN A 798 15.32 -24.88 -12.95
C GLN A 798 15.76 -23.71 -12.11
N SER A 799 17.10 -23.53 -12.04
CA SER A 799 17.71 -22.45 -11.26
C SER A 799 17.42 -21.06 -11.85
N TYR A 800 17.03 -20.11 -11.00
CA TYR A 800 16.87 -18.71 -11.38
C TYR A 800 18.21 -18.02 -11.72
N ARG A 801 19.34 -18.58 -11.26
CA ARG A 801 20.67 -18.01 -11.48
C ARG A 801 21.04 -17.96 -12.97
N GLU A 802 20.68 -18.98 -13.73
CA GLU A 802 20.94 -19.03 -15.19
C GLU A 802 20.13 -17.94 -15.91
N GLU A 803 18.87 -17.79 -15.55
CA GLU A 803 17.98 -16.78 -16.11
C GLU A 803 18.50 -15.37 -15.82
N ARG A 804 18.96 -15.11 -14.59
CA ARG A 804 19.55 -13.82 -14.21
C ARG A 804 20.84 -13.52 -14.96
N ALA A 805 21.70 -14.50 -15.16
CA ALA A 805 22.92 -14.36 -15.96
C ALA A 805 22.58 -14.05 -17.43
N ALA A 806 21.58 -14.73 -18.00
CA ALA A 806 21.09 -14.46 -19.35
C ALA A 806 20.53 -13.04 -19.49
N PHE A 807 19.77 -12.56 -18.50
CA PHE A 807 19.25 -11.17 -18.52
C PHE A 807 20.37 -10.14 -18.52
N ALA A 808 21.37 -10.27 -17.64
CA ALA A 808 22.50 -9.35 -17.56
C ALA A 808 23.31 -9.34 -18.87
N SER A 809 23.61 -10.53 -19.40
CA SER A 809 24.34 -10.69 -20.68
C SER A 809 23.57 -10.11 -21.86
N ALA A 810 22.29 -10.41 -22.01
CA ALA A 810 21.47 -9.92 -23.11
C ALA A 810 21.31 -8.39 -23.06
N LEU A 811 21.14 -7.79 -21.89
CA LEU A 811 21.10 -6.33 -21.71
C LEU A 811 22.42 -5.67 -22.03
N GLN A 812 23.56 -6.27 -21.62
CA GLN A 812 24.88 -5.77 -21.96
C GLN A 812 25.10 -5.82 -23.48
N GLN A 813 24.79 -6.93 -24.15
CA GLN A 813 24.90 -7.07 -25.60
C GLN A 813 24.01 -6.07 -26.34
N LEU A 814 22.77 -5.86 -25.87
CA LEU A 814 21.88 -4.84 -26.43
C LEU A 814 22.49 -3.44 -26.34
N ARG A 815 23.05 -3.07 -25.19
CA ARG A 815 23.68 -1.75 -24.97
C ARG A 815 24.94 -1.54 -25.83
N LEU A 816 25.66 -2.61 -26.12
CA LEU A 816 26.84 -2.59 -27.00
C LEU A 816 26.45 -2.49 -28.48
N SER A 817 25.47 -3.29 -28.93
CA SER A 817 25.03 -3.31 -30.32
C SER A 817 24.13 -2.12 -30.69
N MET A 818 23.39 -1.59 -29.73
CA MET A 818 22.45 -0.45 -29.87
C MET A 818 22.64 0.56 -28.74
N PRO A 819 23.66 1.45 -28.79
CA PRO A 819 23.91 2.43 -27.71
C PRO A 819 22.70 3.35 -27.43
N GLU A 820 21.86 3.62 -28.42
CA GLU A 820 20.61 4.40 -28.31
C GLU A 820 19.57 3.73 -27.42
N SER A 821 19.67 2.42 -27.18
CA SER A 821 18.79 1.68 -26.26
C SER A 821 18.87 2.18 -24.80
N LYS A 822 19.92 2.96 -24.44
CA LYS A 822 20.00 3.67 -23.15
C LYS A 822 18.85 4.65 -22.93
N ARG A 823 18.19 5.12 -23.99
CA ARG A 823 16.99 5.99 -23.91
C ARG A 823 15.71 5.22 -23.57
N LEU A 824 15.74 3.90 -23.61
CA LEU A 824 14.62 3.03 -23.29
C LEU A 824 14.63 2.68 -21.80
N GLN A 825 13.45 2.63 -21.23
CA GLN A 825 13.23 2.06 -19.89
C GLN A 825 13.05 0.54 -20.07
N ILE A 826 13.93 -0.24 -19.47
CA ILE A 826 13.86 -1.71 -19.47
C ILE A 826 13.74 -2.17 -18.03
N PHE A 827 12.71 -2.97 -17.75
CA PHE A 827 12.47 -3.47 -16.40
C PHE A 827 11.82 -4.85 -16.41
N PHE A 828 11.95 -5.54 -15.30
CA PHE A 828 11.44 -6.89 -15.09
C PHE A 828 10.23 -6.87 -14.17
N ASP A 829 9.28 -7.74 -14.43
CA ASP A 829 8.21 -8.12 -13.54
C ASP A 829 8.25 -9.64 -13.36
N VAL A 830 8.82 -10.06 -12.25
CA VAL A 830 8.97 -11.47 -11.88
C VAL A 830 7.72 -11.92 -11.15
N ASP A 831 7.19 -13.08 -11.53
CA ASP A 831 5.89 -13.61 -11.06
C ASP A 831 4.78 -12.54 -11.19
N PRO A 832 4.47 -12.07 -12.42
CA PRO A 832 3.44 -11.07 -12.66
C PRO A 832 2.05 -11.59 -12.26
N LEU A 833 1.18 -10.66 -11.82
CA LEU A 833 -0.22 -10.94 -11.51
C LEU A 833 -1.13 -10.36 -12.57
#